data_b3ab3322a4f172c0e46f4427b7ccd693
#
_entry.id   b3ab3322a4f172c0e46f4427b7ccd693
#
_cell.length_a   1.000
_cell.length_b   1.000
_cell.length_c   1.000
_cell.angle_alpha   90.00
_cell.angle_beta   90.00
_cell.angle_gamma   90.00
#
_symmetry.space_group_name_H-M   'P 1'
#
loop_
_entity.id
_entity.type
_entity.pdbx_description
1 polymer ?
#
loop_
_entity_poly.entity_id
_entity_poly.type
_entity_poly.pdbx_seq_one_letter_code
_entity_poly.pdbx_strand_id
1 'polypeptide(L)'
;MRAWWCGFALGVIGLQRQAVLPDWMALCGLVVVACAAVVVAVWGLGECGSARVGRDDAVAGAMLATAAAAGATAAAKSTAAATSITYARAAILTALTDRIRVSQRVRSFAGWSAVSCAALCVGFGYAAVRAEMRLAVSLPNAWEGRDIEVVGSIKGLPSRDENGARFLFHVESAEAPIDAFPHVIQLSWIAEDAPPPLLEPGSRWRLTVRLKRPHGNANFGVRDAEASLLARNVRATGYVSAPAHAVRLRGYARGVGVTVDRWRAALRERIDAVLANAPHRGIVVALAIGAQDEVSTADWLLMRGTGTSHLVAISGLHIGFVAGLAGWLAGAFWRRSGFVGRNWPLRLPAQVVAVTGGAVFAALHAALAGFNVPAQRALWMAGVVALAFISGRNVARSAVLAWALGLVLLIDPWAVASAGFWLSFCAVAAILFAMSGRPRVQDHRQHRDETGAGGEASSRWSRLRDRVRRRMRSTGERLRSAAHVQFAVTVALAPLTVYWFAQIPLIGPLANAFAIPWVSMLVTPAVLAGVALPAPLDAYAWHVAHALLELLAAGLQRLSGPAWALWRLPQPDAWTLAAAAVGVLWCLAPRGWPLRWAAPLTWLPLLMPAPSGPPHGSFRLTALDVGQGTSVLVETAHHTLLFDTGPGPESTHAGERVVVPFLQAHGVTALDTLIISHADSDHSGGAPAVLDAIEVHQMVAALAPSNALWSNARQHRADTLPCAAGQRWQWDGVEFAMLWPDAGPLQGKPNSHCCVLRVSTLPAAASPSLSRIQAESSRMTALLTADIEAPVERVLLARDRGALRAQVLVVPHHGSKTSSTEPFLDSIDPLIALFQVGYRNRFHHPNAGVFERYKARQIELGRSDADGAVRVEVSPQTEANADVAGKSAMLTLERYRDTRRRYWMDR
;
A
#
# COMPACT_ATOMS: atom_id res chain seq x y z
N MET A 1 -8.91 -16.80 -21.62
CA MET A 1 -9.39 -16.15 -20.39
C MET A 1 -8.27 -15.66 -19.46
N ARG A 2 -7.28 -16.51 -19.06
CA ARG A 2 -6.17 -16.06 -18.20
C ARG A 2 -5.36 -14.93 -18.84
N ALA A 3 -4.91 -15.11 -20.08
CA ALA A 3 -4.17 -14.10 -20.84
C ALA A 3 -4.95 -12.80 -21.00
N TRP A 4 -6.26 -12.89 -21.22
CA TRP A 4 -7.15 -11.74 -21.30
C TRP A 4 -7.17 -10.94 -20.00
N TRP A 5 -7.51 -11.57 -18.85
CA TRP A 5 -7.61 -10.85 -17.59
C TRP A 5 -6.27 -10.35 -17.04
N CYS A 6 -5.17 -11.08 -17.33
CA CYS A 6 -3.83 -10.58 -17.00
C CYS A 6 -3.45 -9.38 -17.88
N GLY A 7 -3.72 -9.44 -19.19
CA GLY A 7 -3.51 -8.31 -20.09
C GLY A 7 -4.35 -7.09 -19.68
N PHE A 8 -5.63 -7.29 -19.39
CA PHE A 8 -6.52 -6.24 -18.88
C PHE A 8 -5.97 -5.57 -17.62
N ALA A 9 -5.52 -6.39 -16.64
CA ALA A 9 -4.93 -5.87 -15.42
C ALA A 9 -3.65 -5.05 -15.67
N LEU A 10 -2.79 -5.51 -16.59
CA LEU A 10 -1.59 -4.75 -16.99
C LEU A 10 -1.95 -3.41 -17.62
N GLY A 11 -3.00 -3.35 -18.43
CA GLY A 11 -3.51 -2.11 -19.01
C GLY A 11 -3.99 -1.13 -17.93
N VAL A 12 -4.79 -1.61 -16.96
CA VAL A 12 -5.24 -0.81 -15.82
C VAL A 12 -4.05 -0.29 -15.01
N ILE A 13 -3.07 -1.15 -14.69
CA ILE A 13 -1.84 -0.76 -13.96
C ILE A 13 -1.06 0.29 -14.75
N GLY A 14 -0.96 0.11 -16.08
CA GLY A 14 -0.25 1.04 -16.96
C GLY A 14 -0.81 2.45 -16.90
N LEU A 15 -2.14 2.59 -16.89
CA LEU A 15 -2.78 3.91 -16.74
C LEU A 15 -2.49 4.54 -15.39
N GLN A 16 -2.57 3.78 -14.29
CA GLN A 16 -2.35 4.33 -12.94
C GLN A 16 -0.92 4.88 -12.73
N ARG A 17 -0.01 4.65 -13.66
CA ARG A 17 1.36 5.19 -13.64
C ARG A 17 1.55 6.41 -14.53
N GLN A 18 0.55 6.83 -15.30
CA GLN A 18 0.65 7.97 -16.20
C GLN A 18 0.59 9.32 -15.44
N ALA A 19 1.35 10.28 -15.93
CA ALA A 19 1.34 11.65 -15.42
C ALA A 19 0.12 12.45 -15.90
N VAL A 20 -0.44 12.07 -17.06
CA VAL A 20 -1.57 12.74 -17.73
C VAL A 20 -2.49 11.67 -18.30
N LEU A 21 -3.78 11.94 -18.36
CA LEU A 21 -4.72 11.08 -19.08
C LEU A 21 -4.45 11.15 -20.60
N PRO A 22 -4.61 10.02 -21.32
CA PRO A 22 -4.50 10.02 -22.78
C PRO A 22 -5.60 10.89 -23.38
N ASP A 23 -5.25 11.61 -24.44
CA ASP A 23 -6.22 12.32 -25.25
C ASP A 23 -7.07 11.37 -26.10
N TRP A 24 -8.10 11.91 -26.76
CA TRP A 24 -9.01 11.11 -27.56
C TRP A 24 -8.31 10.46 -28.77
N MET A 25 -7.27 11.08 -29.31
CA MET A 25 -6.49 10.50 -30.42
C MET A 25 -5.70 9.28 -29.98
N ALA A 26 -5.07 9.35 -28.81
CA ALA A 26 -4.40 8.20 -28.22
C ALA A 26 -5.39 7.05 -27.91
N LEU A 27 -6.59 7.38 -27.40
CA LEU A 27 -7.64 6.39 -27.17
C LEU A 27 -8.10 5.72 -28.47
N CYS A 28 -8.30 6.48 -29.55
CA CYS A 28 -8.60 5.94 -30.89
C CYS A 28 -7.47 5.04 -31.40
N GLY A 29 -6.21 5.46 -31.22
CA GLY A 29 -5.05 4.63 -31.55
C GLY A 29 -5.03 3.29 -30.80
N LEU A 30 -5.37 3.30 -29.52
CA LEU A 30 -5.50 2.07 -28.73
C LEU A 30 -6.60 1.14 -29.24
N VAL A 31 -7.73 1.68 -29.70
CA VAL A 31 -8.80 0.89 -30.30
C VAL A 31 -8.31 0.22 -31.58
N VAL A 32 -7.60 0.96 -32.44
CA VAL A 32 -7.01 0.40 -33.67
C VAL A 32 -6.04 -0.74 -33.37
N VAL A 33 -5.13 -0.53 -32.40
CA VAL A 33 -4.18 -1.57 -31.96
C VAL A 33 -4.91 -2.78 -31.38
N ALA A 34 -5.96 -2.56 -30.57
CA ALA A 34 -6.78 -3.65 -30.02
C ALA A 34 -7.46 -4.45 -31.12
N CYS A 35 -8.06 -3.79 -32.13
CA CYS A 35 -8.68 -4.44 -33.28
C CYS A 35 -7.66 -5.24 -34.09
N ALA A 36 -6.51 -4.67 -34.40
CA ALA A 36 -5.42 -5.38 -35.10
C ALA A 36 -4.95 -6.62 -34.32
N ALA A 37 -4.78 -6.49 -33.00
CA ALA A 37 -4.43 -7.59 -32.12
C ALA A 37 -5.51 -8.69 -32.10
N VAL A 38 -6.80 -8.33 -32.11
CA VAL A 38 -7.90 -9.31 -32.23
C VAL A 38 -7.82 -10.07 -33.55
N VAL A 39 -7.54 -9.41 -34.67
CA VAL A 39 -7.37 -10.06 -35.99
C VAL A 39 -6.22 -11.07 -35.93
N VAL A 40 -5.06 -10.68 -35.40
CA VAL A 40 -3.90 -11.59 -35.20
C VAL A 40 -4.24 -12.74 -34.26
N ALA A 41 -4.99 -12.49 -33.19
CA ALA A 41 -5.43 -13.55 -32.28
C ALA A 41 -6.35 -14.56 -32.95
N VAL A 42 -7.32 -14.10 -33.73
CA VAL A 42 -8.23 -14.97 -34.51
C VAL A 42 -7.45 -15.80 -35.50
N TRP A 43 -6.53 -15.18 -36.26
CA TRP A 43 -5.66 -15.88 -37.21
C TRP A 43 -4.75 -16.91 -36.50
N GLY A 44 -4.10 -16.55 -35.41
CA GLY A 44 -3.18 -17.44 -34.70
C GLY A 44 -3.84 -18.58 -33.94
N LEU A 45 -5.09 -18.41 -33.49
CA LEU A 45 -5.82 -19.39 -32.68
C LEU A 45 -6.89 -20.14 -33.51
N GLY A 46 -7.41 -19.55 -34.60
CA GLY A 46 -8.48 -20.13 -35.41
C GLY A 46 -8.12 -21.46 -36.09
N GLU A 47 -6.89 -21.58 -36.56
CA GLU A 47 -6.41 -22.84 -37.17
C GLU A 47 -6.06 -23.94 -36.15
N CYS A 48 -5.87 -23.59 -34.85
CA CYS A 48 -5.66 -24.59 -33.79
C CYS A 48 -6.94 -25.38 -33.45
N GLY A 49 -8.14 -24.84 -33.74
CA GLY A 49 -9.42 -25.51 -33.52
C GLY A 49 -9.73 -26.55 -34.58
N SER A 50 -9.45 -26.22 -35.86
CA SER A 50 -9.67 -27.13 -36.98
C SER A 50 -8.67 -28.29 -37.00
N ALA A 51 -7.44 -28.10 -36.54
CA ALA A 51 -6.43 -29.15 -36.45
C ALA A 51 -6.71 -30.20 -35.35
N ARG A 52 -7.61 -29.95 -34.41
CA ARG A 52 -8.03 -30.97 -33.40
C ARG A 52 -9.09 -31.93 -33.96
N VAL A 53 -10.00 -31.44 -34.77
CA VAL A 53 -11.04 -32.31 -35.39
C VAL A 53 -10.43 -33.20 -36.47
N GLY A 54 -9.44 -32.68 -37.26
CA GLY A 54 -8.74 -33.50 -38.25
C GLY A 54 -7.67 -34.46 -37.74
N ARG A 55 -7.35 -34.40 -36.42
CA ARG A 55 -6.28 -35.18 -35.81
C ARG A 55 -6.75 -36.58 -35.37
N ASP A 56 -8.00 -36.67 -34.91
CA ASP A 56 -8.56 -37.96 -34.54
C ASP A 56 -8.82 -38.81 -35.80
N ASP A 57 -9.17 -38.20 -36.94
CA ASP A 57 -9.28 -38.86 -38.21
C ASP A 57 -7.94 -39.20 -38.87
N ALA A 58 -6.91 -38.33 -38.69
CA ALA A 58 -5.56 -38.60 -39.19
C ALA A 58 -4.82 -39.69 -38.36
N VAL A 59 -5.08 -39.77 -37.05
CA VAL A 59 -4.55 -40.83 -36.18
C VAL A 59 -5.25 -42.14 -36.44
N ALA A 60 -6.59 -42.14 -36.70
CA ALA A 60 -7.31 -43.31 -37.10
C ALA A 60 -6.86 -43.79 -38.51
N GLY A 61 -6.62 -42.86 -39.45
CA GLY A 61 -6.07 -43.17 -40.77
C GLY A 61 -4.63 -43.72 -40.75
N ALA A 62 -3.77 -43.16 -39.85
CA ALA A 62 -2.40 -43.63 -39.65
C ALA A 62 -2.31 -45.01 -38.94
N MET A 63 -3.23 -45.28 -38.00
CA MET A 63 -3.35 -46.59 -37.38
C MET A 63 -3.85 -47.66 -38.36
N LEU A 64 -4.79 -47.32 -39.25
CA LEU A 64 -5.24 -48.24 -40.31
C LEU A 64 -4.17 -48.48 -41.38
N ALA A 65 -3.35 -47.47 -41.70
CA ALA A 65 -2.23 -47.60 -42.64
C ALA A 65 -1.09 -48.44 -42.04
N THR A 66 -0.82 -48.34 -40.71
CA THR A 66 0.19 -49.15 -40.03
C THR A 66 -0.28 -50.63 -39.86
N ALA A 67 -1.56 -50.86 -39.65
CA ALA A 67 -2.12 -52.20 -39.59
C ALA A 67 -2.09 -52.88 -40.98
N ALA A 68 -2.33 -52.12 -42.06
CA ALA A 68 -2.21 -52.63 -43.43
C ALA A 68 -0.75 -52.89 -43.88
N ALA A 69 0.20 -52.06 -43.37
CA ALA A 69 1.65 -52.30 -43.62
C ALA A 69 2.23 -53.49 -42.84
N ALA A 70 1.70 -53.78 -41.63
CA ALA A 70 2.11 -54.95 -40.86
C ALA A 70 1.65 -56.27 -41.46
N GLY A 71 0.53 -56.27 -42.23
CA GLY A 71 0.06 -57.43 -42.97
C GLY A 71 0.84 -57.75 -44.28
N ALA A 72 1.57 -56.73 -44.81
CA ALA A 72 2.34 -56.88 -46.05
C ALA A 72 3.82 -57.25 -45.89
N THR A 73 4.33 -57.24 -44.64
CA THR A 73 5.75 -57.54 -44.34
C THR A 73 6.08 -59.00 -44.04
N ALA A 74 5.09 -59.88 -44.17
CA ALA A 74 5.30 -61.34 -44.05
C ALA A 74 5.82 -61.97 -45.35
N ALA A 75 6.02 -61.24 -46.46
CA ALA A 75 6.41 -61.81 -47.74
C ALA A 75 7.38 -60.96 -48.58
N ALA A 76 8.53 -60.53 -48.02
CA ALA A 76 9.69 -60.12 -48.84
C ALA A 76 10.97 -60.10 -48.04
N LYS A 77 11.72 -61.18 -48.11
CA LYS A 77 13.17 -61.17 -47.95
C LYS A 77 13.78 -60.59 -49.22
N SER A 78 14.37 -59.43 -49.15
CA SER A 78 15.66 -58.99 -49.79
C SER A 78 15.73 -57.45 -49.85
N THR A 79 16.97 -57.07 -49.66
CA THR A 79 17.72 -55.85 -50.05
C THR A 79 17.81 -54.70 -49.12
N ALA A 80 19.09 -54.46 -48.72
CA ALA A 80 19.53 -53.33 -47.89
C ALA A 80 19.20 -51.91 -48.46
N ALA A 81 18.77 -51.81 -49.70
CA ALA A 81 18.35 -50.55 -50.32
C ALA A 81 16.96 -50.04 -49.83
N ALA A 82 16.05 -50.97 -49.49
CA ALA A 82 14.71 -50.60 -49.02
C ALA A 82 14.75 -50.01 -47.59
N THR A 83 15.68 -50.43 -46.77
CA THR A 83 15.86 -49.95 -45.42
C THR A 83 16.38 -48.48 -45.36
N SER A 84 17.29 -48.08 -46.26
CA SER A 84 17.79 -46.71 -46.31
C SER A 84 16.76 -45.69 -46.77
N ILE A 85 15.85 -46.06 -47.69
CA ILE A 85 14.75 -45.20 -48.18
C ILE A 85 13.67 -45.02 -47.09
N THR A 86 13.44 -46.10 -46.29
CA THR A 86 12.48 -46.03 -45.16
C THR A 86 13.00 -45.14 -44.04
N TYR A 87 14.29 -45.22 -43.71
CA TYR A 87 14.91 -44.31 -42.71
C TYR A 87 14.96 -42.86 -43.20
N ALA A 88 15.25 -42.59 -44.47
CA ALA A 88 15.25 -41.27 -45.04
C ALA A 88 13.83 -40.65 -45.08
N ARG A 89 12.79 -41.44 -45.42
CA ARG A 89 11.40 -41.03 -45.35
C ARG A 89 10.91 -40.76 -43.90
N ALA A 90 11.30 -41.60 -42.96
CA ALA A 90 11.00 -41.38 -41.54
C ALA A 90 11.70 -40.11 -40.99
N ALA A 91 12.97 -39.86 -41.36
CA ALA A 91 13.67 -38.65 -40.97
C ALA A 91 13.10 -37.36 -41.57
N ILE A 92 12.66 -37.41 -42.85
CA ILE A 92 12.01 -36.28 -43.52
C ILE A 92 10.61 -36.05 -42.92
N LEU A 93 9.84 -37.09 -42.60
CA LEU A 93 8.55 -36.97 -41.93
C LEU A 93 8.69 -36.41 -40.51
N THR A 94 9.69 -36.85 -39.75
CA THR A 94 9.97 -36.29 -38.42
C THR A 94 10.44 -34.83 -38.52
N ALA A 95 11.30 -34.46 -39.46
CA ALA A 95 11.72 -33.07 -39.65
C ALA A 95 10.57 -32.17 -40.13
N LEU A 96 9.66 -32.68 -41.02
CA LEU A 96 8.45 -31.95 -41.42
C LEU A 96 7.44 -31.79 -40.25
N THR A 97 7.25 -32.87 -39.47
CA THR A 97 6.35 -32.78 -38.29
C THR A 97 6.91 -31.86 -37.23
N ASP A 98 8.23 -31.80 -37.03
CA ASP A 98 8.85 -30.87 -36.11
C ASP A 98 8.80 -29.42 -36.58
N ARG A 99 9.00 -29.15 -37.88
CA ARG A 99 8.77 -27.84 -38.50
C ARG A 99 7.32 -27.39 -38.39
N ILE A 100 6.34 -28.27 -38.62
CA ILE A 100 4.92 -27.98 -38.44
C ILE A 100 4.58 -27.72 -36.98
N ARG A 101 5.16 -28.50 -36.02
CA ARG A 101 4.98 -28.29 -34.58
C ARG A 101 5.59 -26.97 -34.11
N VAL A 102 6.78 -26.61 -34.59
CA VAL A 102 7.42 -25.33 -34.29
C VAL A 102 6.57 -24.18 -34.85
N SER A 103 6.09 -24.28 -36.09
CA SER A 103 5.19 -23.29 -36.70
C SER A 103 3.89 -23.14 -35.93
N GLN A 104 3.26 -24.22 -35.46
CA GLN A 104 2.05 -24.17 -34.63
C GLN A 104 2.29 -23.58 -33.26
N ARG A 105 3.42 -23.87 -32.62
CA ARG A 105 3.79 -23.26 -31.34
C ARG A 105 4.01 -21.76 -31.46
N VAL A 106 4.70 -21.32 -32.51
CA VAL A 106 4.93 -19.90 -32.79
C VAL A 106 3.62 -19.16 -33.05
N ARG A 107 2.75 -19.73 -33.90
CA ARG A 107 1.40 -19.16 -34.17
C ARG A 107 0.55 -19.10 -32.91
N SER A 108 0.53 -20.17 -32.12
CA SER A 108 -0.20 -20.20 -30.83
C SER A 108 0.33 -19.17 -29.86
N PHE A 109 1.66 -19.01 -29.77
CA PHE A 109 2.28 -17.99 -28.95
C PHE A 109 1.90 -16.58 -29.42
N ALA A 110 1.99 -16.30 -30.72
CA ALA A 110 1.59 -15.02 -31.30
C ALA A 110 0.10 -14.73 -31.05
N GLY A 111 -0.78 -15.73 -31.17
CA GLY A 111 -2.20 -15.58 -30.87
C GLY A 111 -2.48 -15.25 -29.41
N TRP A 112 -1.83 -15.90 -28.44
CA TRP A 112 -1.99 -15.58 -27.03
C TRP A 112 -1.38 -14.24 -26.65
N SER A 113 -0.25 -13.86 -27.26
CA SER A 113 0.36 -12.53 -27.09
C SER A 113 -0.55 -11.44 -27.61
N ALA A 114 -1.19 -11.66 -28.77
CA ALA A 114 -2.17 -10.74 -29.36
C ALA A 114 -3.42 -10.59 -28.47
N VAL A 115 -3.95 -11.69 -27.90
CA VAL A 115 -5.05 -11.64 -26.91
C VAL A 115 -4.67 -10.78 -25.71
N SER A 116 -3.43 -10.96 -25.21
CA SER A 116 -2.96 -10.18 -24.07
C SER A 116 -2.78 -8.70 -24.42
N CYS A 117 -2.29 -8.38 -25.63
CA CYS A 117 -2.15 -7.01 -26.13
C CYS A 117 -3.51 -6.32 -26.30
N ALA A 118 -4.47 -6.99 -26.93
CA ALA A 118 -5.84 -6.47 -27.07
C ALA A 118 -6.47 -6.17 -25.70
N ALA A 119 -6.33 -7.10 -24.76
CA ALA A 119 -6.84 -6.94 -23.39
C ALA A 119 -6.14 -5.81 -22.62
N LEU A 120 -4.84 -5.61 -22.85
CA LEU A 120 -4.08 -4.49 -22.27
C LEU A 120 -4.64 -3.16 -22.80
N CYS A 121 -4.84 -3.01 -24.11
CA CYS A 121 -5.42 -1.80 -24.68
C CYS A 121 -6.82 -1.53 -24.13
N VAL A 122 -7.66 -2.57 -24.03
CA VAL A 122 -9.02 -2.46 -23.47
C VAL A 122 -8.96 -2.07 -21.99
N GLY A 123 -8.08 -2.69 -21.18
CA GLY A 123 -7.94 -2.38 -19.76
C GLY A 123 -7.45 -0.95 -19.52
N PHE A 124 -6.48 -0.48 -20.31
CA PHE A 124 -5.97 0.88 -20.27
C PHE A 124 -7.05 1.90 -20.64
N GLY A 125 -7.71 1.72 -21.78
CA GLY A 125 -8.78 2.61 -22.24
C GLY A 125 -9.99 2.64 -21.29
N TYR A 126 -10.40 1.48 -20.78
CA TYR A 126 -11.45 1.39 -19.77
C TYR A 126 -11.12 2.21 -18.51
N ALA A 127 -9.90 2.03 -17.98
CA ALA A 127 -9.48 2.76 -16.81
C ALA A 127 -9.36 4.27 -17.08
N ALA A 128 -8.92 4.68 -18.30
CA ALA A 128 -8.83 6.09 -18.71
C ALA A 128 -10.22 6.75 -18.74
N VAL A 129 -11.19 6.13 -19.39
CA VAL A 129 -12.58 6.64 -19.42
C VAL A 129 -13.16 6.76 -18.02
N ARG A 130 -12.96 5.74 -17.15
CA ARG A 130 -13.42 5.79 -15.76
C ARG A 130 -12.74 6.91 -14.96
N ALA A 131 -11.46 7.17 -15.23
CA ALA A 131 -10.72 8.25 -14.60
C ALA A 131 -11.22 9.62 -15.06
N GLU A 132 -11.42 9.81 -16.37
CA GLU A 132 -11.96 11.05 -16.92
C GLU A 132 -13.34 11.36 -16.35
N MET A 133 -14.25 10.38 -16.31
CA MET A 133 -15.58 10.55 -15.73
C MET A 133 -15.54 10.98 -14.25
N ARG A 134 -14.57 10.47 -13.47
CA ARG A 134 -14.40 10.85 -12.06
C ARG A 134 -13.80 12.24 -11.89
N LEU A 135 -12.82 12.57 -12.72
CA LEU A 135 -12.12 13.87 -12.66
C LEU A 135 -12.95 15.01 -13.24
N ALA A 136 -13.90 14.73 -14.14
CA ALA A 136 -14.83 15.72 -14.67
C ALA A 136 -15.67 16.41 -13.58
N VAL A 137 -15.93 15.70 -12.47
CA VAL A 137 -16.61 16.26 -11.30
C VAL A 137 -15.57 16.79 -10.32
N SER A 138 -15.38 18.10 -10.24
CA SER A 138 -14.41 18.74 -9.34
C SER A 138 -14.94 20.07 -8.81
N LEU A 139 -14.50 20.46 -7.60
CA LEU A 139 -14.79 21.77 -7.05
C LEU A 139 -14.01 22.84 -7.84
N PRO A 140 -14.66 23.87 -8.41
CA PRO A 140 -13.94 24.97 -9.07
C PRO A 140 -13.06 25.74 -8.07
N ASN A 141 -11.88 26.21 -8.51
CA ASN A 141 -10.94 26.96 -7.67
C ASN A 141 -11.57 28.18 -7.00
N ALA A 142 -12.50 28.86 -7.68
CA ALA A 142 -13.19 30.00 -7.15
C ALA A 142 -14.07 29.73 -5.93
N TRP A 143 -14.44 28.44 -5.71
CA TRP A 143 -15.27 28.02 -4.60
C TRP A 143 -14.50 27.39 -3.44
N GLU A 144 -13.20 27.22 -3.61
CA GLU A 144 -12.35 26.71 -2.53
C GLU A 144 -12.23 27.76 -1.41
N GLY A 145 -12.39 27.28 -0.16
CA GLY A 145 -12.28 28.12 1.03
C GLY A 145 -13.47 29.03 1.28
N ARG A 146 -14.56 28.95 0.48
CA ARG A 146 -15.81 29.64 0.73
C ARG A 146 -16.79 28.77 1.48
N ASP A 147 -17.67 29.42 2.23
CA ASP A 147 -18.77 28.74 2.89
C ASP A 147 -19.86 28.37 1.88
N ILE A 148 -20.28 27.12 1.89
CA ILE A 148 -21.29 26.57 0.98
C ILE A 148 -22.30 25.81 1.85
N GLU A 149 -23.59 26.12 1.69
CA GLU A 149 -24.65 25.33 2.30
C GLU A 149 -24.89 24.08 1.45
N VAL A 150 -24.85 22.90 2.12
CA VAL A 150 -25.09 21.62 1.48
C VAL A 150 -26.14 20.83 2.25
N VAL A 151 -27.02 20.17 1.50
CA VAL A 151 -27.98 19.20 2.05
C VAL A 151 -27.61 17.82 1.54
N GLY A 152 -27.64 16.84 2.44
CA GLY A 152 -27.30 15.49 2.08
C GLY A 152 -27.36 14.53 3.26
N SER A 153 -26.70 13.39 3.12
CA SER A 153 -26.74 12.32 4.12
C SER A 153 -25.34 11.77 4.46
N ILE A 154 -25.19 11.31 5.70
CA ILE A 154 -23.98 10.65 6.18
C ILE A 154 -23.80 9.32 5.45
N LYS A 155 -22.63 9.09 4.85
CA LYS A 155 -22.28 7.87 4.11
C LYS A 155 -21.21 7.08 4.86
N GLY A 156 -21.42 5.76 4.99
CA GLY A 156 -20.48 4.89 5.69
C GLY A 156 -20.51 5.11 7.20
N LEU A 157 -19.48 4.63 7.87
CA LEU A 157 -19.29 4.79 9.31
C LEU A 157 -18.48 6.05 9.60
N PRO A 158 -18.98 7.01 10.38
CA PRO A 158 -18.19 8.12 10.91
C PRO A 158 -17.08 7.60 11.83
N SER A 159 -15.89 8.18 11.74
CA SER A 159 -14.80 7.98 12.69
C SER A 159 -14.80 9.13 13.68
N ARG A 160 -14.59 8.86 14.96
CA ARG A 160 -14.54 9.84 16.04
C ARG A 160 -13.23 9.72 16.77
N ASP A 161 -12.67 10.85 17.13
CA ASP A 161 -11.53 10.98 18.01
C ASP A 161 -11.76 12.13 19.02
N GLU A 162 -10.79 12.38 19.86
CA GLU A 162 -10.87 13.46 20.88
C GLU A 162 -11.01 14.84 20.24
N ASN A 163 -10.54 15.02 19.01
CA ASN A 163 -10.53 16.29 18.30
C ASN A 163 -11.80 16.52 17.45
N GLY A 164 -12.69 15.51 17.37
CA GLY A 164 -13.91 15.66 16.61
C GLY A 164 -14.42 14.40 15.90
N ALA A 165 -15.03 14.61 14.74
CA ALA A 165 -15.54 13.53 13.90
C ALA A 165 -15.17 13.73 12.44
N ARG A 166 -14.79 12.65 11.76
CA ARG A 166 -14.54 12.63 10.31
C ARG A 166 -15.51 11.67 9.64
N PHE A 167 -16.18 12.12 8.57
CA PHE A 167 -17.21 11.34 7.90
C PHE A 167 -17.26 11.64 6.40
N LEU A 168 -17.84 10.71 5.64
CA LEU A 168 -18.22 10.94 4.25
C LEU A 168 -19.65 11.47 4.21
N PHE A 169 -19.89 12.45 3.35
CA PHE A 169 -21.17 13.07 3.14
C PHE A 169 -21.60 12.92 1.69
N HIS A 170 -22.78 12.37 1.47
CA HIS A 170 -23.38 12.28 0.15
C HIS A 170 -24.27 13.49 -0.06
N VAL A 171 -23.86 14.36 -0.95
CA VAL A 171 -24.54 15.64 -1.25
C VAL A 171 -25.75 15.35 -2.15
N GLU A 172 -26.91 15.78 -1.72
CA GLU A 172 -28.18 15.75 -2.47
C GLU A 172 -28.41 17.08 -3.20
N SER A 173 -28.09 18.20 -2.55
CA SER A 173 -28.13 19.55 -3.13
C SER A 173 -27.11 20.45 -2.48
N ALA A 174 -26.64 21.46 -3.21
CA ALA A 174 -25.74 22.49 -2.72
C ALA A 174 -26.22 23.86 -3.20
N GLU A 175 -26.15 24.87 -2.34
CA GLU A 175 -26.44 26.27 -2.68
C GLU A 175 -25.19 26.93 -3.31
N ALA A 176 -24.79 26.41 -4.49
CA ALA A 176 -23.71 26.98 -5.28
C ALA A 176 -24.03 26.77 -6.76
N PRO A 177 -23.84 27.80 -7.63
CA PRO A 177 -24.07 27.68 -9.06
C PRO A 177 -22.91 26.88 -9.73
N ILE A 178 -22.81 25.61 -9.42
CA ILE A 178 -21.80 24.69 -9.92
C ILE A 178 -22.53 23.56 -10.66
N ASP A 179 -22.35 23.47 -11.97
CA ASP A 179 -23.06 22.52 -12.82
C ASP A 179 -22.81 21.04 -12.42
N ALA A 180 -21.62 20.73 -11.91
CA ALA A 180 -21.25 19.39 -11.48
C ALA A 180 -20.62 19.41 -10.08
N PHE A 181 -21.47 19.58 -9.04
CA PHE A 181 -20.99 19.56 -7.66
C PHE A 181 -20.58 18.14 -7.23
N PRO A 182 -19.49 17.98 -6.43
CA PRO A 182 -19.06 16.68 -5.91
C PRO A 182 -20.14 15.95 -5.11
N HIS A 183 -20.59 14.78 -5.59
CA HIS A 183 -21.61 13.99 -4.89
C HIS A 183 -21.13 13.38 -3.58
N VAL A 184 -19.82 13.10 -3.45
CA VAL A 184 -19.23 12.54 -2.24
C VAL A 184 -18.10 13.45 -1.79
N ILE A 185 -18.27 14.00 -0.59
CA ILE A 185 -17.27 14.85 0.05
C ILE A 185 -16.85 14.24 1.40
N GLN A 186 -15.63 14.52 1.83
CA GLN A 186 -15.14 14.14 3.15
C GLN A 186 -15.11 15.36 4.03
N LEU A 187 -15.80 15.30 5.16
CA LEU A 187 -15.91 16.38 6.12
C LEU A 187 -15.29 16.00 7.45
N SER A 188 -14.67 17.01 8.09
CA SER A 188 -14.29 16.98 9.50
C SER A 188 -15.21 17.92 10.28
N TRP A 189 -15.69 17.45 11.41
CA TRP A 189 -16.40 18.28 12.39
C TRP A 189 -15.51 18.43 13.61
N ILE A 190 -14.91 19.59 13.78
CA ILE A 190 -13.91 19.86 14.83
C ILE A 190 -14.64 20.15 16.14
N ALA A 191 -14.18 19.59 17.24
CA ALA A 191 -14.71 19.82 18.58
C ALA A 191 -13.99 21.05 19.18
N GLU A 192 -14.47 22.27 18.83
CA GLU A 192 -13.89 23.51 19.40
C GLU A 192 -14.54 23.82 20.77
N ASP A 193 -15.85 23.98 20.80
CA ASP A 193 -16.61 24.36 22.03
C ASP A 193 -17.47 23.21 22.60
N ALA A 194 -17.87 22.28 21.75
CA ALA A 194 -18.68 21.12 22.11
C ALA A 194 -18.35 19.90 21.23
N PRO A 195 -18.50 18.67 21.77
CA PRO A 195 -18.32 17.49 20.98
C PRO A 195 -19.36 17.45 19.83
N PRO A 196 -18.98 16.92 18.64
CA PRO A 196 -19.89 16.83 17.52
C PRO A 196 -21.10 15.95 17.88
N PRO A 197 -22.29 16.26 17.33
CA PRO A 197 -23.50 15.49 17.57
C PRO A 197 -23.35 14.04 17.10
N LEU A 198 -24.30 13.17 17.48
CA LEU A 198 -24.30 11.80 17.01
C LEU A 198 -24.57 11.75 15.50
N LEU A 199 -23.54 11.42 14.74
CA LEU A 199 -23.58 11.29 13.29
C LEU A 199 -23.90 9.83 12.92
N GLU A 200 -25.16 9.55 12.62
CA GLU A 200 -25.64 8.22 12.26
C GLU A 200 -25.57 8.00 10.73
N PRO A 201 -25.16 6.83 10.24
CA PRO A 201 -25.21 6.51 8.81
C PRO A 201 -26.62 6.70 8.23
N GLY A 202 -26.69 7.42 7.11
CA GLY A 202 -27.94 7.73 6.42
C GLY A 202 -28.76 8.87 7.03
N SER A 203 -28.37 9.43 8.19
CA SER A 203 -29.05 10.63 8.71
C SER A 203 -28.81 11.80 7.77
N ARG A 204 -29.87 12.60 7.57
CA ARG A 204 -29.85 13.74 6.64
C ARG A 204 -29.56 15.02 7.40
N TRP A 205 -28.70 15.84 6.82
CA TRP A 205 -28.23 17.09 7.43
C TRP A 205 -28.21 18.22 6.43
N ARG A 206 -28.45 19.43 6.93
CA ARG A 206 -28.11 20.70 6.28
C ARG A 206 -26.89 21.25 7.00
N LEU A 207 -25.80 21.46 6.28
CA LEU A 207 -24.51 21.85 6.83
C LEU A 207 -23.93 23.03 6.05
N THR A 208 -23.36 24.00 6.73
CA THR A 208 -22.49 25.00 6.12
C THR A 208 -21.07 24.46 6.17
N VAL A 209 -20.46 24.29 5.02
CA VAL A 209 -19.15 23.64 4.90
C VAL A 209 -18.18 24.50 4.12
N ARG A 210 -16.90 24.42 4.48
CA ARG A 210 -15.81 25.03 3.73
C ARG A 210 -15.00 23.92 3.10
N LEU A 211 -14.97 23.92 1.76
CA LEU A 211 -14.44 22.84 0.96
C LEU A 211 -13.16 23.27 0.24
N LYS A 212 -12.31 22.27 -0.03
CA LYS A 212 -11.15 22.36 -0.91
C LYS A 212 -11.05 21.10 -1.78
N ARG A 213 -10.34 21.20 -2.91
CA ARG A 213 -10.03 20.03 -3.73
C ARG A 213 -9.28 18.98 -2.92
N PRO A 214 -9.40 17.70 -3.29
CA PRO A 214 -8.59 16.65 -2.68
C PRO A 214 -7.11 16.96 -2.87
N HIS A 215 -6.42 17.24 -1.79
CA HIS A 215 -4.99 17.48 -1.78
C HIS A 215 -4.36 16.67 -0.68
N GLY A 216 -3.31 15.93 -1.00
CA GLY A 216 -2.60 15.07 -0.06
C GLY A 216 -1.16 15.52 0.12
N ASN A 217 -0.58 15.20 1.26
CA ASN A 217 0.83 15.40 1.52
C ASN A 217 1.66 14.50 0.59
N ALA A 218 2.32 15.11 -0.38
CA ALA A 218 3.00 14.45 -1.47
C ALA A 218 4.49 14.30 -1.17
N ASN A 219 4.93 13.11 -0.74
CA ASN A 219 6.30 12.83 -0.31
C ASN A 219 6.87 11.57 -0.96
N PHE A 220 8.20 11.52 -1.15
CA PHE A 220 8.91 10.35 -1.66
C PHE A 220 8.75 9.15 -0.71
N GLY A 221 8.36 7.99 -1.25
CA GLY A 221 8.18 6.77 -0.47
C GLY A 221 6.97 6.74 0.46
N VAL A 222 6.21 7.81 0.58
CA VAL A 222 5.00 7.89 1.40
C VAL A 222 3.75 7.56 0.57
N ARG A 223 2.72 7.05 1.23
CA ARG A 223 1.46 6.67 0.58
C ARG A 223 0.74 7.89 -0.01
N ASP A 224 0.34 7.79 -1.27
CA ASP A 224 -0.44 8.79 -1.96
C ASP A 224 -1.89 8.86 -1.42
N ALA A 225 -2.18 9.95 -0.71
CA ALA A 225 -3.51 10.19 -0.15
C ALA A 225 -4.53 10.60 -1.23
N GLU A 226 -4.11 11.32 -2.27
CA GLU A 226 -4.98 11.76 -3.38
C GLU A 226 -5.50 10.55 -4.17
N ALA A 227 -4.62 9.58 -4.46
CA ALA A 227 -5.03 8.30 -5.06
C ALA A 227 -6.09 7.57 -4.22
N SER A 228 -5.93 7.58 -2.89
CA SER A 228 -6.89 6.97 -1.97
C SER A 228 -8.24 7.69 -1.95
N LEU A 229 -8.26 9.01 -2.03
CA LEU A 229 -9.48 9.82 -2.12
C LEU A 229 -10.17 9.60 -3.46
N LEU A 230 -9.41 9.57 -4.56
CA LEU A 230 -9.93 9.27 -5.89
C LEU A 230 -10.56 7.87 -5.93
N ALA A 231 -9.91 6.85 -5.39
CA ALA A 231 -10.45 5.48 -5.34
C ALA A 231 -11.81 5.41 -4.62
N ARG A 232 -12.00 6.21 -3.57
CA ARG A 232 -13.28 6.32 -2.83
C ARG A 232 -14.28 7.28 -3.46
N ASN A 233 -13.96 7.88 -4.62
CA ASN A 233 -14.73 8.90 -5.29
C ASN A 233 -14.99 10.15 -4.44
N VAL A 234 -14.07 10.50 -3.55
CA VAL A 234 -14.09 11.74 -2.76
C VAL A 234 -13.49 12.84 -3.62
N ARG A 235 -14.30 13.85 -4.01
CA ARG A 235 -13.90 14.88 -4.95
C ARG A 235 -13.80 16.28 -4.32
N ALA A 236 -14.13 16.39 -3.02
CA ALA A 236 -13.80 17.54 -2.19
C ALA A 236 -13.58 17.07 -0.75
N THR A 237 -12.72 17.78 -0.03
CA THR A 237 -12.46 17.60 1.40
C THR A 237 -12.69 18.92 2.11
N GLY A 238 -13.11 18.90 3.37
CA GLY A 238 -13.30 20.14 4.11
C GLY A 238 -13.80 19.90 5.52
N TYR A 239 -14.38 20.95 6.10
CA TYR A 239 -14.90 20.90 7.46
C TYR A 239 -16.22 21.66 7.58
N VAL A 240 -16.97 21.36 8.63
CA VAL A 240 -18.19 22.11 8.99
C VAL A 240 -17.77 23.45 9.57
N SER A 241 -18.02 24.54 8.82
CA SER A 241 -17.55 25.90 9.18
C SER A 241 -18.46 26.62 10.16
N ALA A 242 -19.75 26.24 10.21
CA ALA A 242 -20.72 26.81 11.14
C ALA A 242 -21.48 25.70 11.89
N PRO A 243 -20.85 25.05 12.88
CA PRO A 243 -21.48 23.95 13.64
C PRO A 243 -22.81 24.35 14.31
N ALA A 244 -22.94 25.59 14.78
CA ALA A 244 -24.14 26.11 15.39
C ALA A 244 -25.36 26.19 14.44
N HIS A 245 -25.12 26.29 13.13
CA HIS A 245 -26.17 26.34 12.10
C HIS A 245 -26.45 24.96 11.48
N ALA A 246 -25.79 23.89 11.94
CA ALA A 246 -26.03 22.54 11.45
C ALA A 246 -27.42 22.04 11.86
N VAL A 247 -28.24 21.63 10.91
CA VAL A 247 -29.60 21.17 11.15
C VAL A 247 -29.78 19.73 10.73
N ARG A 248 -30.14 18.84 11.68
CA ARG A 248 -30.56 17.48 11.34
C ARG A 248 -31.96 17.50 10.73
N LEU A 249 -32.08 17.02 9.51
CA LEU A 249 -33.36 16.94 8.79
C LEU A 249 -34.11 15.66 9.18
N ARG A 250 -35.44 15.69 9.03
CA ARG A 250 -36.25 14.51 9.28
C ARG A 250 -36.02 13.40 8.26
N GLY A 251 -36.08 12.14 8.74
CA GLY A 251 -35.92 10.93 7.92
C GLY A 251 -34.45 10.53 7.65
N TYR A 252 -34.33 9.39 6.97
CA TYR A 252 -33.04 8.82 6.58
C TYR A 252 -32.98 8.66 5.07
N ALA A 253 -31.79 8.71 4.51
CA ALA A 253 -31.55 8.33 3.12
C ALA A 253 -31.96 6.86 2.90
N ARG A 254 -32.46 6.55 1.69
CA ARG A 254 -32.90 5.21 1.33
C ARG A 254 -31.82 4.50 0.49
N GLY A 255 -31.75 3.20 0.61
CA GLY A 255 -30.85 2.36 -0.20
C GLY A 255 -30.25 1.20 0.58
N VAL A 256 -29.91 0.13 -0.13
CA VAL A 256 -29.32 -1.08 0.48
C VAL A 256 -28.01 -0.76 1.21
N GLY A 257 -27.17 0.11 0.64
CA GLY A 257 -25.91 0.53 1.26
C GLY A 257 -26.13 1.23 2.59
N VAL A 258 -27.10 2.14 2.66
CA VAL A 258 -27.45 2.86 3.90
C VAL A 258 -27.96 1.87 4.97
N THR A 259 -28.79 0.90 4.58
CA THR A 259 -29.28 -0.13 5.50
C THR A 259 -28.13 -0.95 6.07
N VAL A 260 -27.18 -1.37 5.23
CA VAL A 260 -25.99 -2.11 5.66
C VAL A 260 -25.13 -1.25 6.59
N ASP A 261 -24.88 0.02 6.25
CA ASP A 261 -24.08 0.92 7.10
C ASP A 261 -24.72 1.17 8.46
N ARG A 262 -26.06 1.27 8.51
CA ARG A 262 -26.81 1.35 9.79
C ARG A 262 -26.68 0.08 10.62
N TRP A 263 -26.75 -1.10 10.01
CA TRP A 263 -26.50 -2.35 10.73
C TRP A 263 -25.07 -2.44 11.27
N ARG A 264 -24.11 -2.00 10.49
CA ARG A 264 -22.70 -1.93 10.92
C ARG A 264 -22.53 -0.97 12.09
N ALA A 265 -23.19 0.20 12.06
CA ALA A 265 -23.15 1.17 13.15
C ALA A 265 -23.80 0.59 14.43
N ALA A 266 -24.98 -0.02 14.33
CA ALA A 266 -25.65 -0.64 15.46
C ALA A 266 -24.82 -1.78 16.07
N LEU A 267 -24.12 -2.58 15.24
CA LEU A 267 -23.21 -3.62 15.75
C LEU A 267 -21.98 -3.00 16.44
N ARG A 268 -21.43 -1.90 15.91
CA ARG A 268 -20.33 -1.17 16.55
C ARG A 268 -20.77 -0.70 17.94
N GLU A 269 -21.88 0.01 18.03
CA GLU A 269 -22.43 0.52 19.30
C GLU A 269 -22.66 -0.59 20.33
N ARG A 270 -23.17 -1.75 19.91
CA ARG A 270 -23.35 -2.91 20.78
C ARG A 270 -22.03 -3.48 21.28
N ILE A 271 -21.01 -3.61 20.41
CA ILE A 271 -19.67 -4.09 20.79
C ILE A 271 -19.03 -3.08 21.74
N ASP A 272 -19.14 -1.78 21.46
CA ASP A 272 -18.61 -0.72 22.30
C ASP A 272 -19.26 -0.66 23.67
N ALA A 273 -20.57 -0.89 23.76
CA ALA A 273 -21.28 -0.97 25.04
C ALA A 273 -20.82 -2.17 25.89
N VAL A 274 -20.49 -3.32 25.25
CA VAL A 274 -20.03 -4.53 25.95
C VAL A 274 -18.56 -4.45 26.33
N LEU A 275 -17.71 -3.98 25.43
CA LEU A 275 -16.25 -4.00 25.61
C LEU A 275 -15.65 -2.62 25.99
N ALA A 276 -16.48 -1.59 26.17
CA ALA A 276 -16.15 -0.23 26.58
C ALA A 276 -14.67 0.16 26.43
N ASN A 277 -13.88 0.08 27.51
CA ASN A 277 -12.46 0.45 27.57
C ASN A 277 -11.51 -0.73 27.42
N ALA A 278 -11.97 -1.88 26.91
CA ALA A 278 -11.17 -3.07 26.79
C ALA A 278 -10.04 -2.85 25.74
N PRO A 279 -8.80 -3.26 26.04
CA PRO A 279 -7.71 -3.23 25.06
C PRO A 279 -8.06 -4.11 23.86
N HIS A 280 -7.51 -3.81 22.69
CA HIS A 280 -7.78 -4.57 21.44
C HIS A 280 -9.25 -4.61 20.98
N ARG A 281 -10.18 -3.84 21.58
CA ARG A 281 -11.60 -3.74 21.17
C ARG A 281 -11.71 -3.44 19.67
N GLY A 282 -10.91 -2.53 19.16
CA GLY A 282 -10.89 -2.16 17.74
C GLY A 282 -10.65 -3.35 16.80
N ILE A 283 -9.93 -4.40 17.25
CA ILE A 283 -9.74 -5.63 16.46
C ILE A 283 -11.04 -6.46 16.42
N VAL A 284 -11.80 -6.52 17.52
CA VAL A 284 -13.13 -7.19 17.53
C VAL A 284 -14.07 -6.49 16.57
N VAL A 285 -14.15 -5.16 16.61
CA VAL A 285 -14.95 -4.34 15.68
C VAL A 285 -14.51 -4.57 14.23
N ALA A 286 -13.18 -4.58 13.97
CA ALA A 286 -12.64 -4.82 12.64
C ALA A 286 -12.98 -6.21 12.09
N LEU A 287 -13.00 -7.24 12.92
CA LEU A 287 -13.38 -8.61 12.54
C LEU A 287 -14.90 -8.80 12.39
N ALA A 288 -15.70 -8.04 13.13
CA ALA A 288 -17.18 -8.10 13.05
C ALA A 288 -17.71 -7.39 11.81
N ILE A 289 -17.28 -6.16 11.55
CA ILE A 289 -17.86 -5.27 10.55
C ILE A 289 -16.86 -4.68 9.54
N GLY A 290 -15.59 -5.05 9.62
CA GLY A 290 -14.54 -4.56 8.71
C GLY A 290 -14.08 -3.12 8.96
N ALA A 291 -14.49 -2.46 10.03
CA ALA A 291 -14.08 -1.12 10.41
C ALA A 291 -12.76 -1.17 11.19
N GLN A 292 -11.72 -0.52 10.70
CA GLN A 292 -10.36 -0.56 11.24
C GLN A 292 -9.92 0.77 11.87
N ASP A 293 -10.81 1.75 11.89
CA ASP A 293 -10.58 3.11 12.36
C ASP A 293 -10.35 3.20 13.88
N GLU A 294 -10.82 2.21 14.63
CA GLU A 294 -10.66 2.13 16.09
C GLU A 294 -9.52 1.20 16.55
N VAL A 295 -8.79 0.59 15.62
CA VAL A 295 -7.62 -0.22 15.97
C VAL A 295 -6.49 0.70 16.43
N SER A 296 -5.99 0.48 17.64
CA SER A 296 -4.98 1.34 18.24
C SER A 296 -3.67 1.33 17.46
N THR A 297 -2.91 2.43 17.54
CA THR A 297 -1.56 2.51 16.95
C THR A 297 -0.65 1.41 17.50
N ALA A 298 -0.74 1.10 18.80
CA ALA A 298 0.03 0.03 19.42
C ALA A 298 -0.30 -1.35 18.81
N ASP A 299 -1.59 -1.63 18.57
CA ASP A 299 -2.02 -2.86 17.89
C ASP A 299 -1.48 -2.94 16.47
N TRP A 300 -1.55 -1.84 15.72
CA TRP A 300 -0.99 -1.79 14.37
C TRP A 300 0.51 -2.03 14.34
N LEU A 301 1.27 -1.44 15.26
CA LEU A 301 2.71 -1.65 15.37
C LEU A 301 3.04 -3.11 15.69
N LEU A 302 2.36 -3.71 16.69
CA LEU A 302 2.51 -5.12 17.05
C LEU A 302 2.21 -6.05 15.87
N MET A 303 1.07 -5.84 15.21
CA MET A 303 0.64 -6.68 14.09
C MET A 303 1.52 -6.51 12.84
N ARG A 304 2.04 -5.32 12.58
CA ARG A 304 3.01 -5.09 11.49
C ARG A 304 4.36 -5.72 11.80
N GLY A 305 4.87 -5.54 13.01
CA GLY A 305 6.14 -6.09 13.45
C GLY A 305 6.18 -7.62 13.42
N THR A 306 5.04 -8.27 13.68
CA THR A 306 4.90 -9.73 13.63
C THR A 306 4.41 -10.27 12.28
N GLY A 307 4.09 -9.40 11.29
CA GLY A 307 3.57 -9.81 9.98
C GLY A 307 2.15 -10.38 10.02
N THR A 308 1.38 -10.08 11.08
CA THR A 308 0.02 -10.58 11.31
C THR A 308 -1.07 -9.54 11.02
N SER A 309 -0.71 -8.35 10.53
CA SER A 309 -1.65 -7.25 10.23
C SER A 309 -2.81 -7.64 9.29
N HIS A 310 -2.61 -8.63 8.44
CA HIS A 310 -3.66 -9.14 7.55
C HIS A 310 -4.78 -9.89 8.31
N LEU A 311 -4.58 -10.27 9.58
CA LEU A 311 -5.57 -10.93 10.43
C LEU A 311 -6.56 -9.95 11.06
N VAL A 312 -6.22 -8.67 11.15
CA VAL A 312 -7.12 -7.59 11.61
C VAL A 312 -8.18 -7.27 10.55
N ALA A 313 -7.91 -7.54 9.28
CA ALA A 313 -8.87 -7.37 8.21
C ALA A 313 -9.71 -8.63 7.99
N ILE A 314 -10.99 -8.47 7.63
CA ILE A 314 -11.80 -9.59 7.17
C ILE A 314 -11.16 -10.18 5.92
N SER A 315 -10.63 -11.38 6.06
CA SER A 315 -9.84 -12.06 5.03
C SER A 315 -10.70 -12.96 4.14
N GLY A 316 -10.14 -13.38 3.01
CA GLY A 316 -10.77 -14.37 2.14
C GLY A 316 -11.02 -15.72 2.83
N LEU A 317 -10.23 -16.07 3.85
CA LEU A 317 -10.42 -17.27 4.66
C LEU A 317 -11.70 -17.15 5.52
N HIS A 318 -11.93 -15.98 6.13
CA HIS A 318 -13.14 -15.73 6.92
C HIS A 318 -14.41 -15.81 6.06
N ILE A 319 -14.40 -15.20 4.88
CA ILE A 319 -15.53 -15.31 3.93
C ILE A 319 -15.72 -16.76 3.46
N GLY A 320 -14.63 -17.47 3.17
CA GLY A 320 -14.67 -18.88 2.80
C GLY A 320 -15.23 -19.79 3.90
N PHE A 321 -14.87 -19.50 5.16
CA PHE A 321 -15.41 -20.21 6.33
C PHE A 321 -16.92 -19.99 6.48
N VAL A 322 -17.37 -18.73 6.44
CA VAL A 322 -18.81 -18.38 6.51
C VAL A 322 -19.58 -19.01 5.36
N ALA A 323 -19.07 -18.90 4.13
CA ALA A 323 -19.66 -19.51 2.95
C ALA A 323 -19.76 -21.03 3.06
N GLY A 324 -18.70 -21.67 3.53
CA GLY A 324 -18.64 -23.11 3.71
C GLY A 324 -19.64 -23.61 4.77
N LEU A 325 -19.66 -22.94 5.93
CA LEU A 325 -20.58 -23.26 7.03
C LEU A 325 -22.04 -23.04 6.62
N ALA A 326 -22.35 -21.88 6.03
CA ALA A 326 -23.70 -21.56 5.58
C ALA A 326 -24.18 -22.51 4.47
N GLY A 327 -23.29 -22.84 3.52
CA GLY A 327 -23.59 -23.82 2.48
C GLY A 327 -23.84 -25.21 3.04
N TRP A 328 -23.01 -25.64 4.02
CA TRP A 328 -23.20 -26.93 4.70
C TRP A 328 -24.55 -26.96 5.45
N LEU A 329 -24.88 -25.92 6.22
CA LEU A 329 -26.15 -25.81 6.92
C LEU A 329 -27.33 -25.82 5.96
N ALA A 330 -27.29 -24.99 4.90
CA ALA A 330 -28.35 -24.93 3.88
C ALA A 330 -28.57 -26.30 3.22
N GLY A 331 -27.48 -26.95 2.81
CA GLY A 331 -27.57 -28.28 2.22
C GLY A 331 -28.00 -29.37 3.18
N ALA A 332 -27.60 -29.28 4.46
CA ALA A 332 -28.04 -30.21 5.49
C ALA A 332 -29.53 -30.04 5.80
N PHE A 333 -30.00 -28.80 5.96
CA PHE A 333 -31.41 -28.49 6.14
C PHE A 333 -32.25 -28.96 4.94
N TRP A 334 -31.81 -28.69 3.72
CA TRP A 334 -32.48 -29.11 2.51
C TRP A 334 -32.61 -30.65 2.40
N ARG A 335 -31.56 -31.40 2.74
CA ARG A 335 -31.57 -32.87 2.74
C ARG A 335 -32.55 -33.42 3.80
N ARG A 336 -32.69 -32.74 4.94
CA ARG A 336 -33.56 -33.14 6.04
C ARG A 336 -35.03 -32.78 5.82
N SER A 337 -35.40 -32.09 4.74
CA SER A 337 -36.80 -31.77 4.42
C SER A 337 -37.70 -33.00 4.30
N GLY A 338 -37.12 -34.16 4.05
CA GLY A 338 -37.85 -35.45 4.09
C GLY A 338 -38.47 -35.76 5.45
N PHE A 339 -37.86 -35.34 6.59
CA PHE A 339 -38.41 -35.56 7.91
C PHE A 339 -39.69 -34.73 8.19
N VAL A 340 -39.94 -33.70 7.34
CA VAL A 340 -41.10 -32.79 7.43
C VAL A 340 -42.10 -33.14 6.31
N GLY A 341 -42.03 -34.34 5.70
CA GLY A 341 -42.86 -34.75 4.59
C GLY A 341 -42.64 -34.01 3.25
N ARG A 342 -41.58 -33.21 3.14
CA ARG A 342 -41.28 -32.40 1.95
C ARG A 342 -40.03 -32.92 1.28
N ASN A 343 -40.14 -33.57 0.12
CA ASN A 343 -39.01 -34.12 -0.63
C ASN A 343 -38.35 -33.05 -1.52
N TRP A 344 -37.88 -31.95 -0.94
CA TRP A 344 -37.23 -30.86 -1.67
C TRP A 344 -36.02 -31.28 -2.52
N PRO A 345 -35.17 -32.25 -2.09
CA PRO A 345 -34.00 -32.71 -2.88
C PRO A 345 -34.42 -33.30 -4.25
N LEU A 346 -35.66 -33.76 -4.42
CA LEU A 346 -36.17 -34.24 -5.72
C LEU A 346 -36.47 -33.09 -6.69
N ARG A 347 -36.70 -31.86 -6.19
CA ARG A 347 -36.96 -30.66 -7.00
C ARG A 347 -35.68 -29.93 -7.35
N LEU A 348 -34.74 -29.84 -6.42
CA LEU A 348 -33.46 -29.15 -6.61
C LEU A 348 -32.36 -29.92 -5.86
N PRO A 349 -31.23 -30.25 -6.50
CA PRO A 349 -30.12 -30.95 -5.83
C PRO A 349 -29.60 -30.19 -4.63
N ALA A 350 -29.44 -30.88 -3.49
CA ALA A 350 -28.96 -30.27 -2.25
C ALA A 350 -27.57 -29.58 -2.40
N GLN A 351 -26.76 -30.03 -3.36
CA GLN A 351 -25.47 -29.42 -3.67
C GLN A 351 -25.64 -28.02 -4.26
N VAL A 352 -26.63 -27.80 -5.15
CA VAL A 352 -26.94 -26.50 -5.72
C VAL A 352 -27.40 -25.55 -4.60
N VAL A 353 -28.29 -26.00 -3.72
CA VAL A 353 -28.74 -25.21 -2.56
C VAL A 353 -27.56 -24.87 -1.63
N ALA A 354 -26.65 -25.80 -1.37
CA ALA A 354 -25.47 -25.56 -0.57
C ALA A 354 -24.53 -24.49 -1.20
N VAL A 355 -24.27 -24.60 -2.50
CA VAL A 355 -23.40 -23.67 -3.20
C VAL A 355 -24.02 -22.26 -3.28
N THR A 356 -25.32 -22.20 -3.59
CA THR A 356 -26.05 -20.93 -3.68
C THR A 356 -26.16 -20.26 -2.31
N GLY A 357 -26.53 -21.05 -1.26
CA GLY A 357 -26.58 -20.57 0.12
C GLY A 357 -25.22 -20.05 0.58
N GLY A 358 -24.14 -20.79 0.31
CA GLY A 358 -22.79 -20.34 0.60
C GLY A 358 -22.41 -19.02 -0.10
N ALA A 359 -22.76 -18.87 -1.38
CA ALA A 359 -22.51 -17.65 -2.14
C ALA A 359 -23.31 -16.43 -1.61
N VAL A 360 -24.56 -16.64 -1.23
CA VAL A 360 -25.40 -15.59 -0.64
C VAL A 360 -24.84 -15.11 0.70
N PHE A 361 -24.46 -16.04 1.59
CA PHE A 361 -23.87 -15.66 2.88
C PHE A 361 -22.48 -15.05 2.73
N ALA A 362 -21.69 -15.46 1.72
CA ALA A 362 -20.45 -14.77 1.38
C ALA A 362 -20.69 -13.32 0.96
N ALA A 363 -21.75 -13.06 0.18
CA ALA A 363 -22.14 -11.71 -0.23
C ALA A 363 -22.61 -10.85 0.96
N LEU A 364 -23.41 -11.42 1.86
CA LEU A 364 -23.86 -10.74 3.07
C LEU A 364 -22.68 -10.40 3.99
N HIS A 365 -21.77 -11.34 4.19
CA HIS A 365 -20.56 -11.09 5.00
C HIS A 365 -19.61 -10.09 4.36
N ALA A 366 -19.46 -10.11 3.03
CA ALA A 366 -18.68 -9.10 2.31
C ALA A 366 -19.33 -7.71 2.40
N ALA A 367 -20.65 -7.62 2.42
CA ALA A 367 -21.37 -6.37 2.65
C ALA A 367 -21.13 -5.83 4.07
N LEU A 368 -21.25 -6.67 5.11
CA LEU A 368 -20.89 -6.30 6.48
C LEU A 368 -19.43 -5.88 6.60
N ALA A 369 -18.52 -6.49 5.84
CA ALA A 369 -17.10 -6.09 5.75
C ALA A 369 -16.88 -4.74 5.03
N GLY A 370 -17.92 -4.09 4.53
CA GLY A 370 -17.82 -2.84 3.77
C GLY A 370 -17.15 -3.02 2.40
N PHE A 371 -17.21 -4.21 1.81
CA PHE A 371 -16.63 -4.54 0.49
C PHE A 371 -15.16 -4.14 0.34
N ASN A 372 -14.35 -4.35 1.38
CA ASN A 372 -12.90 -4.16 1.23
C ASN A 372 -12.30 -5.10 0.16
N VAL A 373 -11.13 -4.76 -0.39
CA VAL A 373 -10.52 -5.49 -1.53
C VAL A 373 -10.34 -6.99 -1.27
N PRO A 374 -9.85 -7.46 -0.09
CA PRO A 374 -9.79 -8.88 0.21
C PRO A 374 -11.15 -9.59 0.22
N ALA A 375 -12.19 -8.92 0.74
CA ALA A 375 -13.55 -9.44 0.75
C ALA A 375 -14.17 -9.52 -0.65
N GLN A 376 -14.01 -8.47 -1.45
CA GLN A 376 -14.44 -8.48 -2.86
C GLN A 376 -13.81 -9.62 -3.65
N ARG A 377 -12.48 -9.81 -3.53
CA ARG A 377 -11.79 -10.91 -4.21
C ARG A 377 -12.37 -12.27 -3.81
N ALA A 378 -12.55 -12.50 -2.51
CA ALA A 378 -13.09 -13.78 -2.02
C ALA A 378 -14.52 -14.02 -2.49
N LEU A 379 -15.35 -12.97 -2.49
CA LEU A 379 -16.72 -13.01 -3.00
C LEU A 379 -16.74 -13.37 -4.48
N TRP A 380 -15.92 -12.70 -5.32
CA TRP A 380 -15.89 -13.00 -6.76
C TRP A 380 -15.34 -14.40 -7.04
N MET A 381 -14.35 -14.86 -6.29
CA MET A 381 -13.86 -16.24 -6.43
C MET A 381 -14.94 -17.24 -6.06
N ALA A 382 -15.67 -17.03 -4.98
CA ALA A 382 -16.79 -17.88 -4.58
C ALA A 382 -17.92 -17.85 -5.63
N GLY A 383 -18.26 -16.68 -6.14
CA GLY A 383 -19.26 -16.51 -7.22
C GLY A 383 -18.90 -17.23 -8.50
N VAL A 384 -17.65 -17.10 -8.97
CA VAL A 384 -17.16 -17.82 -10.17
C VAL A 384 -17.19 -19.33 -9.95
N VAL A 385 -16.79 -19.81 -8.77
CA VAL A 385 -16.88 -21.25 -8.45
C VAL A 385 -18.32 -21.73 -8.40
N ALA A 386 -19.21 -20.96 -7.76
CA ALA A 386 -20.63 -21.27 -7.67
C ALA A 386 -21.27 -21.35 -9.08
N LEU A 387 -21.01 -20.37 -9.92
CA LEU A 387 -21.51 -20.33 -11.31
C LEU A 387 -20.96 -21.49 -12.14
N ALA A 388 -19.68 -21.80 -12.02
CA ALA A 388 -19.06 -22.95 -12.70
C ALA A 388 -19.70 -24.26 -12.27
N PHE A 389 -19.94 -24.43 -10.97
CA PHE A 389 -20.60 -25.63 -10.42
C PHE A 389 -22.04 -25.77 -10.94
N ILE A 390 -22.85 -24.70 -10.86
CA ILE A 390 -24.23 -24.71 -11.33
C ILE A 390 -24.33 -24.99 -12.85
N SER A 391 -23.36 -24.45 -13.63
CA SER A 391 -23.29 -24.68 -15.09
C SER A 391 -22.60 -25.99 -15.50
N GLY A 392 -22.26 -26.86 -14.54
CA GLY A 392 -21.59 -28.13 -14.80
C GLY A 392 -20.17 -28.03 -15.39
N ARG A 393 -19.52 -26.85 -15.30
CA ARG A 393 -18.20 -26.60 -15.91
C ARG A 393 -17.07 -26.75 -14.92
N ASN A 394 -16.05 -27.54 -15.27
CA ASN A 394 -14.82 -27.62 -14.52
C ASN A 394 -13.89 -26.45 -14.85
N VAL A 395 -13.78 -25.48 -13.95
CA VAL A 395 -12.91 -24.30 -14.13
C VAL A 395 -11.61 -24.48 -13.36
N ALA A 396 -10.49 -24.31 -14.03
CA ALA A 396 -9.17 -24.39 -13.40
C ALA A 396 -9.01 -23.27 -12.34
N ARG A 397 -8.40 -23.60 -11.20
CA ARG A 397 -8.21 -22.65 -10.06
C ARG A 397 -7.54 -21.35 -10.49
N SER A 398 -6.57 -21.40 -11.39
CA SER A 398 -5.91 -20.18 -11.92
C SER A 398 -6.83 -19.34 -12.84
N ALA A 399 -7.83 -19.95 -13.48
CA ALA A 399 -8.85 -19.20 -14.22
C ALA A 399 -9.83 -18.51 -13.26
N VAL A 400 -10.19 -19.16 -12.14
CA VAL A 400 -11.01 -18.53 -11.07
C VAL A 400 -10.31 -17.27 -10.54
N LEU A 401 -9.00 -17.37 -10.24
CA LEU A 401 -8.20 -16.22 -9.77
C LEU A 401 -8.15 -15.10 -10.83
N ALA A 402 -7.97 -15.44 -12.12
CA ALA A 402 -7.94 -14.48 -13.22
C ALA A 402 -9.29 -13.76 -13.40
N TRP A 403 -10.41 -14.48 -13.28
CA TRP A 403 -11.74 -13.90 -13.31
C TRP A 403 -11.98 -12.95 -12.12
N ALA A 404 -11.58 -13.37 -10.91
CA ALA A 404 -11.71 -12.52 -9.73
C ALA A 404 -10.86 -11.23 -9.87
N LEU A 405 -9.64 -11.35 -10.44
CA LEU A 405 -8.79 -10.20 -10.74
C LEU A 405 -9.50 -9.22 -11.71
N GLY A 406 -10.03 -9.75 -12.82
CA GLY A 406 -10.73 -8.93 -13.80
C GLY A 406 -11.98 -8.25 -13.22
N LEU A 407 -12.81 -8.98 -12.47
CA LEU A 407 -14.04 -8.44 -11.87
C LEU A 407 -13.77 -7.35 -10.82
N VAL A 408 -12.74 -7.54 -9.99
CA VAL A 408 -12.33 -6.49 -9.04
C VAL A 408 -11.91 -5.22 -9.78
N LEU A 409 -11.09 -5.35 -10.84
CA LEU A 409 -10.61 -4.20 -11.60
C LEU A 409 -11.69 -3.55 -12.50
N LEU A 410 -12.70 -4.29 -12.91
CA LEU A 410 -13.88 -3.73 -13.59
C LEU A 410 -14.72 -2.87 -12.65
N ILE A 411 -14.78 -3.21 -11.36
CA ILE A 411 -15.53 -2.44 -10.37
C ILE A 411 -14.69 -1.24 -9.90
N ASP A 412 -13.44 -1.51 -9.53
CA ASP A 412 -12.51 -0.52 -9.00
C ASP A 412 -11.13 -0.60 -9.69
N PRO A 413 -10.90 0.17 -10.76
CA PRO A 413 -9.59 0.22 -11.44
C PRO A 413 -8.48 0.85 -10.59
N TRP A 414 -8.80 1.53 -9.49
CA TRP A 414 -7.80 2.09 -8.56
C TRP A 414 -7.38 1.11 -7.47
N ALA A 415 -7.99 -0.06 -7.38
CA ALA A 415 -7.60 -1.09 -6.41
C ALA A 415 -6.10 -1.43 -6.47
N VAL A 416 -5.47 -1.32 -7.65
CA VAL A 416 -4.03 -1.55 -7.86
C VAL A 416 -3.12 -0.56 -7.12
N ALA A 417 -3.64 0.58 -6.65
CA ALA A 417 -2.90 1.53 -5.82
C ALA A 417 -2.83 1.10 -4.34
N SER A 418 -3.50 0.01 -3.95
CA SER A 418 -3.53 -0.48 -2.56
C SER A 418 -2.60 -1.67 -2.33
N ALA A 419 -1.87 -1.67 -1.21
CA ALA A 419 -1.08 -2.82 -0.77
C ALA A 419 -1.92 -4.09 -0.63
N GLY A 420 -3.16 -3.95 -0.12
CA GLY A 420 -4.08 -5.06 0.09
C GLY A 420 -4.43 -5.82 -1.19
N PHE A 421 -4.51 -5.14 -2.33
CA PHE A 421 -4.71 -5.76 -3.63
C PHE A 421 -3.53 -6.69 -3.98
N TRP A 422 -2.30 -6.17 -3.97
CA TRP A 422 -1.10 -6.91 -4.36
C TRP A 422 -0.83 -8.08 -3.43
N LEU A 423 -0.79 -7.83 -2.12
CA LEU A 423 -0.53 -8.87 -1.13
C LEU A 423 -1.56 -10.00 -1.23
N SER A 424 -2.82 -9.67 -1.46
CA SER A 424 -3.90 -10.63 -1.51
C SER A 424 -3.88 -11.49 -2.77
N PHE A 425 -3.71 -10.90 -3.96
CA PHE A 425 -3.67 -11.64 -5.22
C PHE A 425 -2.36 -12.42 -5.38
N CYS A 426 -1.22 -11.83 -5.02
CA CYS A 426 0.09 -12.49 -5.09
C CYS A 426 0.20 -13.66 -4.11
N ALA A 427 -0.37 -13.57 -2.90
CA ALA A 427 -0.40 -14.70 -1.97
C ALA A 427 -1.11 -15.93 -2.58
N VAL A 428 -2.32 -15.73 -3.14
CA VAL A 428 -3.07 -16.84 -3.77
C VAL A 428 -2.36 -17.35 -5.01
N ALA A 429 -1.80 -16.46 -5.83
CA ALA A 429 -1.03 -16.84 -7.02
C ALA A 429 0.20 -17.69 -6.63
N ALA A 430 0.93 -17.29 -5.58
CA ALA A 430 2.08 -18.02 -5.06
C ALA A 430 1.71 -19.42 -4.56
N ILE A 431 0.61 -19.53 -3.81
CA ILE A 431 0.10 -20.84 -3.35
C ILE A 431 -0.23 -21.73 -4.54
N LEU A 432 -0.98 -21.21 -5.52
CA LEU A 432 -1.35 -21.97 -6.71
C LEU A 432 -0.13 -22.39 -7.54
N PHE A 433 0.86 -21.52 -7.66
CA PHE A 433 2.10 -21.81 -8.39
C PHE A 433 2.96 -22.85 -7.66
N ALA A 434 3.20 -22.67 -6.37
CA ALA A 434 4.00 -23.60 -5.55
C ALA A 434 3.37 -24.99 -5.42
N MET A 435 2.04 -25.07 -5.52
CA MET A 435 1.30 -26.35 -5.51
C MET A 435 1.14 -26.96 -6.91
N SER A 436 1.47 -26.23 -7.98
CA SER A 436 1.42 -26.74 -9.35
C SER A 436 2.58 -27.74 -9.56
N GLY A 437 2.35 -28.77 -10.39
CA GLY A 437 3.40 -29.75 -10.74
C GLY A 437 3.73 -30.80 -9.66
N ARG A 438 2.98 -30.83 -8.56
CA ARG A 438 3.08 -31.97 -7.62
C ARG A 438 2.19 -33.10 -8.11
N PRO A 439 2.75 -34.30 -8.42
CA PRO A 439 1.93 -35.49 -8.65
C PRO A 439 1.14 -35.72 -7.35
N ARG A 440 -0.18 -35.79 -7.47
CA ARG A 440 -0.97 -36.41 -6.41
C ARG A 440 -0.54 -37.82 -6.37
N VAL A 441 0.13 -38.23 -5.33
CA VAL A 441 0.28 -39.63 -4.99
C VAL A 441 -1.14 -40.10 -4.68
N GLN A 442 -1.85 -40.55 -5.73
CA GLN A 442 -3.04 -41.34 -5.53
C GLN A 442 -2.50 -42.63 -4.88
N ASP A 443 -3.05 -42.94 -3.72
CA ASP A 443 -2.74 -44.13 -2.98
C ASP A 443 -3.27 -45.34 -3.78
N HIS A 444 -2.56 -45.70 -4.85
CA HIS A 444 -2.79 -46.95 -5.58
C HIS A 444 -2.48 -48.20 -4.74
N ARG A 445 -2.04 -47.97 -3.50
CA ARG A 445 -1.85 -49.05 -2.53
C ARG A 445 -3.13 -49.56 -1.89
N GLN A 446 -4.25 -48.78 -1.93
CA GLN A 446 -5.51 -49.29 -1.39
C GLN A 446 -6.11 -50.46 -2.19
N HIS A 447 -5.79 -50.56 -3.49
CA HIS A 447 -6.30 -51.69 -4.29
C HIS A 447 -5.40 -52.92 -4.31
N ARG A 448 -4.17 -52.84 -3.76
CA ARG A 448 -3.26 -53.99 -3.75
C ARG A 448 -3.35 -54.78 -2.42
N ASP A 449 -3.87 -54.12 -1.36
CA ASP A 449 -4.05 -54.81 -0.05
C ASP A 449 -5.40 -55.56 0.07
N GLU A 450 -6.33 -55.35 -0.89
CA GLU A 450 -7.61 -56.07 -0.90
C GLU A 450 -7.58 -57.39 -1.73
N THR A 451 -6.53 -57.62 -2.53
CA THR A 451 -6.44 -58.82 -3.37
C THR A 451 -5.36 -59.82 -2.92
N GLY A 452 -4.73 -59.60 -1.80
CA GLY A 452 -3.64 -60.47 -1.27
C GLY A 452 -3.96 -61.08 0.07
N ALA A 453 -4.64 -62.16 0.00
CA ALA A 453 -4.50 -63.41 0.80
C ALA A 453 -4.45 -63.42 2.34
N GLY A 454 -5.13 -64.33 2.87
CA GLY A 454 -4.62 -65.19 3.93
C GLY A 454 -4.60 -64.58 5.32
N GLY A 455 -5.58 -65.01 6.13
CA GLY A 455 -5.70 -64.69 7.55
C GLY A 455 -4.45 -65.05 8.35
N GLU A 456 -3.89 -64.03 8.93
CA GLU A 456 -3.30 -64.14 10.26
C GLU A 456 -4.01 -63.14 11.14
N ALA A 457 -4.48 -63.62 12.29
CA ALA A 457 -5.18 -62.85 13.32
C ALA A 457 -4.25 -61.78 13.87
N SER A 458 -4.18 -60.62 13.17
CA SER A 458 -3.41 -59.49 13.62
C SER A 458 -3.97 -59.01 14.97
N SER A 459 -3.13 -59.03 16.02
CA SER A 459 -3.51 -58.64 17.37
C SER A 459 -4.12 -57.21 17.39
N ARG A 460 -5.02 -56.93 18.33
CA ARG A 460 -5.60 -55.59 18.53
C ARG A 460 -4.52 -54.51 18.63
N TRP A 461 -3.35 -54.83 19.15
CA TRP A 461 -2.20 -53.96 19.34
C TRP A 461 -1.49 -53.63 18.03
N SER A 462 -1.36 -54.56 17.08
CA SER A 462 -0.77 -54.30 15.77
C SER A 462 -1.65 -53.35 14.96
N ARG A 463 -2.97 -53.51 14.98
CA ARG A 463 -3.95 -52.62 14.34
C ARG A 463 -3.97 -51.21 14.94
N LEU A 464 -3.81 -51.10 16.26
CA LEU A 464 -3.71 -49.82 16.96
C LEU A 464 -2.41 -49.10 16.57
N ARG A 465 -1.28 -49.81 16.59
CA ARG A 465 0.03 -49.29 16.19
C ARG A 465 0.04 -48.80 14.75
N ASP A 466 -0.60 -49.50 13.83
CA ASP A 466 -0.71 -49.13 12.43
C ASP A 466 -1.67 -47.95 12.22
N ARG A 467 -2.73 -47.82 13.00
CA ARG A 467 -3.58 -46.62 13.01
C ARG A 467 -2.83 -45.41 13.53
N VAL A 468 -2.06 -45.53 14.61
CA VAL A 468 -1.25 -44.46 15.16
C VAL A 468 -0.16 -44.07 14.15
N ARG A 469 0.57 -45.02 13.57
CA ARG A 469 1.57 -44.75 12.53
C ARG A 469 0.97 -44.06 11.30
N ARG A 470 -0.21 -44.51 10.83
CA ARG A 470 -0.93 -43.84 9.70
C ARG A 470 -1.36 -42.44 10.09
N ARG A 471 -1.89 -42.21 11.29
CA ARG A 471 -2.20 -40.86 11.77
C ARG A 471 -0.96 -39.97 11.88
N MET A 472 0.12 -40.47 12.45
CA MET A 472 1.37 -39.67 12.55
C MET A 472 1.94 -39.34 11.19
N ARG A 473 1.95 -40.25 10.21
CA ARG A 473 2.39 -39.98 8.84
C ARG A 473 1.49 -38.98 8.17
N SER A 474 0.17 -39.10 8.25
CA SER A 474 -0.79 -38.15 7.65
C SER A 474 -0.70 -36.75 8.30
N THR A 475 -0.44 -36.68 9.62
CA THR A 475 -0.20 -35.42 10.33
C THR A 475 1.12 -34.77 9.89
N GLY A 476 2.19 -35.56 9.77
CA GLY A 476 3.49 -35.09 9.26
C GLY A 476 3.41 -34.59 7.82
N GLU A 477 2.67 -35.25 6.93
CA GLU A 477 2.44 -34.80 5.56
C GLU A 477 1.61 -33.50 5.50
N ARG A 478 0.59 -33.38 6.35
CA ARG A 478 -0.21 -32.15 6.48
C ARG A 478 0.64 -30.98 6.97
N LEU A 479 1.45 -31.21 8.01
CA LEU A 479 2.36 -30.20 8.57
C LEU A 479 3.38 -29.75 7.54
N ARG A 480 4.00 -30.69 6.82
CA ARG A 480 4.95 -30.40 5.74
C ARG A 480 4.29 -29.61 4.60
N SER A 481 3.05 -29.95 4.25
CA SER A 481 2.29 -29.19 3.24
C SER A 481 1.97 -27.78 3.71
N ALA A 482 1.55 -27.60 4.97
CA ALA A 482 1.28 -26.29 5.56
C ALA A 482 2.55 -25.43 5.63
N ALA A 483 3.67 -26.01 6.09
CA ALA A 483 4.97 -25.33 6.12
C ALA A 483 5.43 -24.89 4.72
N HIS A 484 5.19 -25.71 3.69
CA HIS A 484 5.53 -25.34 2.32
C HIS A 484 4.65 -24.22 1.78
N VAL A 485 3.36 -24.20 2.09
CA VAL A 485 2.46 -23.11 1.75
C VAL A 485 2.90 -21.83 2.45
N GLN A 486 3.21 -21.91 3.76
CA GLN A 486 3.69 -20.75 4.51
C GLN A 486 5.00 -20.21 3.94
N PHE A 487 5.97 -21.09 3.63
CA PHE A 487 7.21 -20.71 2.97
C PHE A 487 6.95 -20.01 1.62
N ALA A 488 6.08 -20.58 0.78
CA ALA A 488 5.77 -20.01 -0.52
C ALA A 488 5.15 -18.60 -0.42
N VAL A 489 4.24 -18.40 0.53
CA VAL A 489 3.63 -17.09 0.78
C VAL A 489 4.65 -16.10 1.32
N THR A 490 5.47 -16.50 2.30
CA THR A 490 6.51 -15.63 2.88
C THR A 490 7.50 -15.16 1.81
N VAL A 491 8.03 -16.09 1.02
CA VAL A 491 8.98 -15.75 -0.06
C VAL A 491 8.33 -14.86 -1.12
N ALA A 492 7.10 -15.17 -1.53
CA ALA A 492 6.42 -14.38 -2.56
C ALA A 492 6.06 -12.97 -2.11
N LEU A 493 5.71 -12.79 -0.84
CA LEU A 493 5.27 -11.49 -0.32
C LEU A 493 6.42 -10.63 0.22
N ALA A 494 7.59 -11.20 0.54
CA ALA A 494 8.70 -10.44 1.11
C ALA A 494 9.10 -9.20 0.29
N PRO A 495 9.32 -9.27 -1.05
CA PRO A 495 9.63 -8.07 -1.82
C PRO A 495 8.50 -7.02 -1.81
N LEU A 496 7.24 -7.47 -1.77
CA LEU A 496 6.09 -6.57 -1.69
C LEU A 496 5.96 -5.93 -0.31
N THR A 497 6.31 -6.65 0.77
CA THR A 497 6.29 -6.06 2.12
C THR A 497 7.38 -5.00 2.27
N VAL A 498 8.56 -5.19 1.67
CA VAL A 498 9.58 -4.14 1.63
C VAL A 498 9.09 -2.94 0.81
N TYR A 499 8.52 -3.17 -0.37
CA TYR A 499 8.02 -2.09 -1.23
C TYR A 499 6.93 -1.24 -0.55
N TRP A 500 5.98 -1.85 0.18
CA TRP A 500 4.85 -1.14 0.78
C TRP A 500 5.07 -0.68 2.22
N PHE A 501 5.94 -1.35 2.97
CA PHE A 501 6.09 -1.14 4.41
C PHE A 501 7.55 -0.99 4.86
N ALA A 502 8.51 -1.00 3.94
CA ALA A 502 9.95 -0.87 4.22
C ALA A 502 10.47 -1.89 5.25
N GLN A 503 9.90 -3.09 5.32
CA GLN A 503 10.27 -4.10 6.33
C GLN A 503 9.94 -5.53 5.94
N ILE A 504 10.68 -6.48 6.54
CA ILE A 504 10.39 -7.92 6.50
C ILE A 504 10.26 -8.42 7.94
N PRO A 505 9.07 -8.89 8.38
CA PRO A 505 8.92 -9.52 9.69
C PRO A 505 9.51 -10.94 9.64
N LEU A 506 10.76 -11.11 10.12
CA LEU A 506 11.45 -12.41 10.12
C LEU A 506 10.74 -13.44 11.00
N ILE A 507 10.13 -12.98 12.09
CA ILE A 507 9.32 -13.84 12.98
C ILE A 507 7.96 -14.21 12.36
N GLY A 508 7.56 -13.56 11.26
CA GLY A 508 6.25 -13.70 10.63
C GLY A 508 5.82 -15.12 10.34
N PRO A 509 6.68 -16.01 9.79
CA PRO A 509 6.31 -17.42 9.58
C PRO A 509 5.89 -18.14 10.85
N LEU A 510 6.60 -17.91 11.95
CA LEU A 510 6.28 -18.51 13.26
C LEU A 510 5.02 -17.88 13.86
N ALA A 511 4.94 -16.57 13.86
CA ALA A 511 3.76 -15.84 14.34
C ALA A 511 2.49 -16.27 13.58
N ASN A 512 2.56 -16.39 12.25
CA ASN A 512 1.44 -16.80 11.40
C ASN A 512 1.06 -18.28 11.55
N ALA A 513 2.01 -19.16 11.83
CA ALA A 513 1.73 -20.57 12.09
C ALA A 513 0.81 -20.76 13.30
N PHE A 514 0.92 -19.89 14.29
CA PHE A 514 0.05 -19.84 15.46
C PHE A 514 -1.16 -18.93 15.27
N ALA A 515 -0.96 -17.68 14.84
CA ALA A 515 -1.99 -16.65 14.81
C ALA A 515 -3.09 -16.94 13.78
N ILE A 516 -2.77 -17.49 12.60
CA ILE A 516 -3.78 -17.81 11.57
C ILE A 516 -4.80 -18.83 12.07
N PRO A 517 -4.42 -20.01 12.60
CA PRO A 517 -5.39 -20.94 13.17
C PRO A 517 -6.15 -20.35 14.36
N TRP A 518 -5.44 -19.62 15.25
CA TRP A 518 -6.02 -19.02 16.43
C TRP A 518 -7.14 -18.03 16.08
N VAL A 519 -6.84 -17.05 15.23
CA VAL A 519 -7.82 -16.04 14.81
C VAL A 519 -8.95 -16.68 13.99
N SER A 520 -8.62 -17.56 13.04
CA SER A 520 -9.62 -18.10 12.13
C SER A 520 -10.54 -19.15 12.74
N MET A 521 -10.05 -19.94 13.73
CA MET A 521 -10.84 -21.05 14.31
C MET A 521 -11.43 -20.74 15.68
N LEU A 522 -10.92 -19.73 16.39
CA LEU A 522 -11.38 -19.38 17.74
C LEU A 522 -11.92 -17.96 17.77
N VAL A 523 -11.10 -16.94 17.46
CA VAL A 523 -11.50 -15.55 17.61
C VAL A 523 -12.63 -15.18 16.64
N THR A 524 -12.46 -15.42 15.35
CA THR A 524 -13.46 -15.05 14.33
C THR A 524 -14.82 -15.75 14.54
N PRO A 525 -14.88 -17.06 14.81
CA PRO A 525 -16.15 -17.70 15.17
C PRO A 525 -16.80 -17.11 16.42
N ALA A 526 -16.03 -16.77 17.46
CA ALA A 526 -16.56 -16.11 18.65
C ALA A 526 -17.11 -14.71 18.35
N VAL A 527 -16.39 -13.90 17.55
CA VAL A 527 -16.86 -12.59 17.09
C VAL A 527 -18.15 -12.72 16.29
N LEU A 528 -18.22 -13.65 15.33
CA LEU A 528 -19.41 -13.88 14.50
C LEU A 528 -20.57 -14.48 15.29
N ALA A 529 -20.30 -15.28 16.31
CA ALA A 529 -21.32 -15.74 17.23
C ALA A 529 -21.97 -14.56 17.98
N GLY A 530 -21.18 -13.60 18.46
CA GLY A 530 -21.70 -12.38 19.06
C GLY A 530 -22.52 -11.52 18.09
N VAL A 531 -22.13 -11.47 16.80
CA VAL A 531 -22.95 -10.81 15.77
C VAL A 531 -24.31 -11.49 15.55
N ALA A 532 -24.37 -12.83 15.65
CA ALA A 532 -25.55 -13.62 15.34
C ALA A 532 -26.47 -13.86 16.57
N LEU A 533 -25.94 -13.82 17.77
CA LEU A 533 -26.70 -14.12 19.00
C LEU A 533 -27.42 -12.86 19.52
N PRO A 534 -28.59 -13.04 20.16
CA PRO A 534 -29.26 -11.96 20.87
C PRO A 534 -28.60 -11.69 22.22
N ALA A 535 -28.84 -10.50 22.78
CA ALA A 535 -28.45 -10.17 24.15
C ALA A 535 -29.14 -11.13 25.15
N PRO A 536 -28.42 -11.55 26.22
CA PRO A 536 -27.06 -11.22 26.62
C PRO A 536 -25.99 -12.19 26.07
N LEU A 537 -26.34 -13.18 25.25
CA LEU A 537 -25.41 -14.19 24.75
C LEU A 537 -24.33 -13.60 23.82
N ASP A 538 -24.63 -12.51 23.11
CA ASP A 538 -23.68 -11.74 22.31
C ASP A 538 -22.52 -11.20 23.16
N ALA A 539 -22.82 -10.68 24.34
CA ALA A 539 -21.81 -10.14 25.26
C ALA A 539 -20.80 -11.21 25.70
N TYR A 540 -21.29 -12.40 26.08
CA TYR A 540 -20.39 -13.52 26.42
C TYR A 540 -19.50 -13.92 25.25
N ALA A 541 -20.03 -13.97 24.03
CA ALA A 541 -19.26 -14.32 22.84
C ALA A 541 -18.17 -13.28 22.54
N TRP A 542 -18.45 -11.98 22.69
CA TRP A 542 -17.46 -10.93 22.49
C TRP A 542 -16.41 -10.88 23.62
N HIS A 543 -16.80 -11.13 24.88
CA HIS A 543 -15.81 -11.27 25.97
C HIS A 543 -14.87 -12.46 25.75
N VAL A 544 -15.37 -13.61 25.26
CA VAL A 544 -14.53 -14.76 24.88
C VAL A 544 -13.60 -14.38 23.73
N ALA A 545 -14.10 -13.71 22.70
CA ALA A 545 -13.29 -13.25 21.59
C ALA A 545 -12.18 -12.29 22.03
N HIS A 546 -12.51 -11.37 22.95
CA HIS A 546 -11.57 -10.41 23.52
C HIS A 546 -10.47 -11.12 24.34
N ALA A 547 -10.83 -12.01 25.26
CA ALA A 547 -9.85 -12.76 26.05
C ALA A 547 -8.90 -13.60 25.17
N LEU A 548 -9.41 -14.18 24.07
CA LEU A 548 -8.60 -14.87 23.08
C LEU A 548 -7.63 -13.92 22.34
N LEU A 549 -8.05 -12.67 22.09
CA LEU A 549 -7.18 -11.64 21.49
C LEU A 549 -6.10 -11.16 22.45
N GLU A 550 -6.41 -10.94 23.73
CA GLU A 550 -5.41 -10.60 24.75
C GLU A 550 -4.32 -11.67 24.84
N LEU A 551 -4.71 -12.95 24.87
CA LEU A 551 -3.75 -14.05 24.89
C LEU A 551 -2.89 -14.09 23.62
N LEU A 552 -3.49 -13.85 22.45
CA LEU A 552 -2.77 -13.72 21.19
C LEU A 552 -1.79 -12.54 21.23
N ALA A 553 -2.24 -11.36 21.66
CA ALA A 553 -1.42 -10.16 21.72
C ALA A 553 -0.21 -10.34 22.66
N ALA A 554 -0.42 -10.94 23.84
CA ALA A 554 0.66 -11.26 24.77
C ALA A 554 1.69 -12.24 24.16
N GLY A 555 1.22 -13.23 23.39
CA GLY A 555 2.11 -14.13 22.65
C GLY A 555 2.91 -13.42 21.56
N LEU A 556 2.26 -12.56 20.79
CA LEU A 556 2.91 -11.78 19.72
C LEU A 556 3.90 -10.76 20.26
N GLN A 557 3.60 -10.11 21.40
CA GLN A 557 4.52 -9.18 22.07
C GLN A 557 5.82 -9.88 22.48
N ARG A 558 5.72 -11.09 23.05
CA ARG A 558 6.92 -11.87 23.39
C ARG A 558 7.74 -12.26 22.17
N LEU A 559 7.06 -12.61 21.05
CA LEU A 559 7.72 -12.97 19.81
C LEU A 559 8.37 -11.77 19.11
N SER A 560 7.82 -10.57 19.25
CA SER A 560 8.35 -9.34 18.65
C SER A 560 9.49 -8.69 19.45
N GLY A 561 9.75 -9.13 20.69
CA GLY A 561 10.75 -8.55 21.58
C GLY A 561 12.21 -8.54 21.05
N PRO A 562 12.70 -9.62 20.41
CA PRO A 562 14.06 -9.62 19.89
C PRO A 562 14.27 -8.61 18.75
N ALA A 563 15.36 -7.87 18.76
CA ALA A 563 15.69 -6.87 17.72
C ALA A 563 15.73 -7.44 16.30
N TRP A 564 16.12 -8.72 16.14
CA TRP A 564 16.14 -9.41 14.85
C TRP A 564 14.76 -9.84 14.33
N ALA A 565 13.69 -9.72 15.14
CA ALA A 565 12.33 -10.13 14.74
C ALA A 565 11.82 -9.35 13.52
N LEU A 566 12.28 -8.13 13.33
CA LEU A 566 11.90 -7.24 12.26
C LEU A 566 13.14 -6.70 11.52
N TRP A 567 13.23 -6.96 10.23
CA TRP A 567 14.29 -6.43 9.38
C TRP A 567 13.75 -5.25 8.58
N ARG A 568 14.25 -4.05 8.86
CA ARG A 568 13.91 -2.82 8.15
C ARG A 568 14.83 -2.66 6.94
N LEU A 569 14.26 -2.34 5.80
CA LEU A 569 14.96 -2.19 4.52
C LEU A 569 14.34 -1.00 3.78
N PRO A 570 15.12 -0.21 3.03
CA PRO A 570 14.60 0.87 2.22
C PRO A 570 13.64 0.37 1.14
N GLN A 571 12.78 1.25 0.67
CA GLN A 571 11.88 0.94 -0.43
C GLN A 571 12.69 0.63 -1.70
N PRO A 572 12.52 -0.56 -2.31
CA PRO A 572 13.27 -0.94 -3.48
C PRO A 572 12.84 -0.14 -4.72
N ASP A 573 13.77 0.15 -5.57
CA ASP A 573 13.49 0.65 -6.91
C ASP A 573 12.85 -0.41 -7.82
N ALA A 574 12.47 -0.01 -9.03
CA ALA A 574 11.77 -0.89 -9.97
C ALA A 574 12.64 -2.09 -10.40
N TRP A 575 13.96 -1.90 -10.54
CA TRP A 575 14.89 -2.96 -10.96
C TRP A 575 15.12 -3.98 -9.84
N THR A 576 15.38 -3.51 -8.65
CA THR A 576 15.50 -4.35 -7.45
C THR A 576 14.24 -5.18 -7.22
N LEU A 577 13.06 -4.55 -7.36
CA LEU A 577 11.78 -5.26 -7.24
C LEU A 577 11.60 -6.30 -8.35
N ALA A 578 11.98 -5.99 -9.59
CA ALA A 578 11.92 -6.93 -10.71
C ALA A 578 12.87 -8.12 -10.51
N ALA A 579 14.11 -7.87 -10.09
CA ALA A 579 15.08 -8.91 -9.77
C ALA A 579 14.56 -9.83 -8.64
N ALA A 580 14.02 -9.25 -7.58
CA ALA A 580 13.43 -10.01 -6.48
C ALA A 580 12.22 -10.84 -6.94
N ALA A 581 11.36 -10.30 -7.82
CA ALA A 581 10.23 -11.04 -8.40
C ALA A 581 10.68 -12.25 -9.25
N VAL A 582 11.74 -12.09 -10.04
CA VAL A 582 12.38 -13.20 -10.77
C VAL A 582 12.85 -14.27 -9.79
N GLY A 583 13.54 -13.89 -8.72
CA GLY A 583 13.98 -14.82 -7.68
C GLY A 583 12.83 -15.55 -7.00
N VAL A 584 11.71 -14.89 -6.73
CA VAL A 584 10.49 -15.52 -6.21
C VAL A 584 9.99 -16.61 -7.17
N LEU A 585 9.84 -16.29 -8.46
CA LEU A 585 9.35 -17.23 -9.46
C LEU A 585 10.31 -18.42 -9.59
N TRP A 586 11.60 -18.17 -9.58
CA TRP A 586 12.64 -19.18 -9.67
C TRP A 586 12.67 -20.07 -8.41
N CYS A 587 12.64 -19.49 -7.22
CA CYS A 587 12.59 -20.22 -5.96
C CYS A 587 11.36 -21.13 -5.84
N LEU A 588 10.18 -20.64 -6.26
CA LEU A 588 8.93 -21.40 -6.20
C LEU A 588 8.70 -22.34 -7.38
N ALA A 589 9.56 -22.35 -8.39
CA ALA A 589 9.45 -23.20 -9.56
C ALA A 589 9.38 -24.70 -9.17
N PRO A 590 8.77 -25.57 -10.00
CA PRO A 590 8.67 -27.01 -9.72
C PRO A 590 10.04 -27.67 -9.49
N ARG A 591 10.05 -28.78 -8.75
CA ARG A 591 11.26 -29.56 -8.51
C ARG A 591 11.83 -30.05 -9.85
N GLY A 592 13.16 -29.92 -10.03
CA GLY A 592 13.84 -30.22 -11.29
C GLY A 592 14.16 -28.98 -12.14
N TRP A 593 13.66 -27.79 -11.76
CA TRP A 593 14.12 -26.56 -12.40
C TRP A 593 15.60 -26.29 -12.07
N PRO A 594 16.45 -25.95 -13.07
CA PRO A 594 17.89 -25.84 -12.85
C PRO A 594 18.23 -24.69 -11.90
N LEU A 595 19.29 -24.84 -11.15
CA LEU A 595 19.91 -23.80 -10.30
C LEU A 595 18.96 -23.08 -9.33
N ARG A 596 17.90 -23.70 -8.85
CA ARG A 596 16.96 -23.10 -7.87
C ARG A 596 17.63 -22.60 -6.60
N TRP A 597 18.74 -23.20 -6.21
CA TRP A 597 19.54 -22.78 -5.06
C TRP A 597 20.18 -21.41 -5.25
N ALA A 598 20.35 -20.96 -6.50
CA ALA A 598 20.91 -19.65 -6.86
C ALA A 598 19.83 -18.53 -6.85
N ALA A 599 18.55 -18.87 -6.75
CA ALA A 599 17.46 -17.87 -6.71
C ALA A 599 17.67 -16.77 -5.65
N PRO A 600 18.17 -17.03 -4.42
CA PRO A 600 18.45 -15.98 -3.44
C PRO A 600 19.44 -14.91 -3.90
N LEU A 601 20.34 -15.20 -4.86
CA LEU A 601 21.29 -14.22 -5.38
C LEU A 601 20.59 -13.03 -6.07
N THR A 602 19.41 -13.24 -6.65
CA THR A 602 18.62 -12.16 -7.25
C THR A 602 18.04 -11.19 -6.22
N TRP A 603 18.08 -11.55 -4.93
CA TRP A 603 17.62 -10.73 -3.83
C TRP A 603 18.73 -9.88 -3.20
N LEU A 604 19.99 -10.07 -3.59
CA LEU A 604 21.10 -9.31 -3.04
C LEU A 604 20.89 -7.80 -3.12
N PRO A 605 20.42 -7.21 -4.24
CA PRO A 605 20.15 -5.76 -4.29
C PRO A 605 19.05 -5.32 -3.32
N LEU A 606 18.08 -6.20 -3.00
CA LEU A 606 17.02 -5.92 -2.04
C LEU A 606 17.52 -5.99 -0.59
N LEU A 607 18.37 -6.98 -0.28
CA LEU A 607 18.85 -7.25 1.07
C LEU A 607 20.08 -6.45 1.48
N MET A 608 20.84 -5.99 0.47
CA MET A 608 22.05 -5.16 0.62
C MET A 608 21.90 -3.92 -0.27
N PRO A 609 20.98 -3.01 0.09
CA PRO A 609 20.80 -1.79 -0.69
C PRO A 609 22.08 -0.95 -0.67
N ALA A 610 22.36 -0.29 -1.80
CA ALA A 610 23.46 0.67 -1.84
C ALA A 610 23.20 1.82 -0.86
N PRO A 611 24.25 2.40 -0.25
CA PRO A 611 24.11 3.60 0.57
C PRO A 611 23.40 4.71 -0.23
N SER A 612 22.40 5.33 0.36
CA SER A 612 21.58 6.37 -0.28
C SER A 612 22.07 7.78 0.05
N GLY A 613 23.04 7.92 0.93
CA GLY A 613 23.61 9.21 1.34
C GLY A 613 24.30 9.93 0.19
N PRO A 614 24.40 11.28 0.24
CA PRO A 614 25.15 12.06 -0.72
C PRO A 614 26.67 11.76 -0.58
N PRO A 615 27.50 12.12 -1.57
CA PRO A 615 28.95 11.96 -1.46
C PRO A 615 29.55 12.73 -0.27
N HIS A 616 30.72 12.28 0.21
CA HIS A 616 31.44 12.98 1.25
C HIS A 616 31.72 14.45 0.87
N GLY A 617 31.54 15.37 1.79
CA GLY A 617 31.62 16.82 1.57
C GLY A 617 30.36 17.44 0.99
N SER A 618 29.36 16.63 0.64
CA SER A 618 28.06 17.07 0.14
C SER A 618 26.97 16.83 1.19
N PHE A 619 25.84 17.52 1.08
CA PHE A 619 24.67 17.22 1.88
C PHE A 619 23.39 17.28 1.02
N ARG A 620 22.38 16.54 1.44
CA ARG A 620 21.04 16.53 0.86
C ARG A 620 20.05 17.08 1.87
N LEU A 621 19.26 18.06 1.45
CA LEU A 621 18.19 18.63 2.24
C LEU A 621 16.86 18.25 1.61
N THR A 622 15.97 17.61 2.37
CA THR A 622 14.62 17.25 1.91
C THR A 622 13.60 17.93 2.81
N ALA A 623 12.95 18.97 2.27
CA ALA A 623 11.81 19.62 2.91
C ALA A 623 10.54 18.80 2.65
N LEU A 624 9.96 18.23 3.70
CA LEU A 624 8.80 17.36 3.60
C LEU A 624 7.50 18.17 3.47
N ASP A 625 6.58 17.65 2.71
CA ASP A 625 5.20 18.15 2.69
C ASP A 625 4.44 17.56 3.91
N VAL A 626 4.46 18.25 5.01
CA VAL A 626 3.77 17.91 6.25
C VAL A 626 2.42 18.62 6.42
N GLY A 627 1.99 19.37 5.40
CA GLY A 627 0.91 20.34 5.50
C GLY A 627 1.42 21.67 6.05
N GLN A 628 0.66 22.33 6.91
CA GLN A 628 1.16 23.54 7.58
C GLN A 628 2.11 23.13 8.70
N GLY A 629 3.40 23.52 8.60
CA GLY A 629 4.44 23.22 9.56
C GLY A 629 5.77 22.87 8.91
N THR A 630 6.81 22.68 9.71
CA THR A 630 8.17 22.43 9.26
C THR A 630 8.62 21.00 9.56
N SER A 631 9.25 20.37 8.58
CA SER A 631 10.04 19.14 8.78
C SER A 631 11.04 18.99 7.65
N VAL A 632 12.33 19.01 7.98
CA VAL A 632 13.42 18.97 7.00
C VAL A 632 14.42 17.89 7.39
N LEU A 633 14.63 16.89 6.51
CA LEU A 633 15.69 15.93 6.68
C LEU A 633 16.97 16.46 6.03
N VAL A 634 18.08 16.46 6.77
CA VAL A 634 19.43 16.77 6.29
C VAL A 634 20.26 15.49 6.37
N GLU A 635 20.79 15.07 5.25
CA GLU A 635 21.60 13.85 5.10
C GLU A 635 23.01 14.21 4.66
N THR A 636 24.01 13.62 5.30
CA THR A 636 25.41 13.58 4.81
C THR A 636 25.73 12.17 4.34
N ALA A 637 26.99 11.84 4.05
CA ALA A 637 27.34 10.51 3.55
C ALA A 637 26.90 9.37 4.52
N HIS A 638 27.01 9.59 5.84
CA HIS A 638 26.73 8.55 6.84
C HIS A 638 25.86 9.03 8.00
N HIS A 639 25.54 10.33 8.09
CA HIS A 639 24.76 10.88 9.21
C HIS A 639 23.46 11.52 8.75
N THR A 640 22.48 11.53 9.66
CA THR A 640 21.13 12.04 9.40
C THR A 640 20.67 12.96 10.54
N LEU A 641 20.17 14.12 10.15
CA LEU A 641 19.59 15.11 11.06
C LEU A 641 18.17 15.42 10.60
N LEU A 642 17.21 15.35 11.52
CA LEU A 642 15.85 15.80 11.28
C LEU A 642 15.62 17.14 12.02
N PHE A 643 15.26 18.18 11.26
CA PHE A 643 14.92 19.49 11.78
C PHE A 643 13.40 19.66 11.76
N ASP A 644 12.77 19.70 12.94
CA ASP A 644 11.33 19.69 13.18
C ASP A 644 10.60 18.46 12.63
N THR A 645 9.37 18.27 13.06
CA THR A 645 8.59 17.03 12.82
C THR A 645 7.19 17.27 12.27
N GLY A 646 6.86 18.54 12.01
CA GLY A 646 5.52 18.93 11.56
C GLY A 646 4.44 18.80 12.64
N PRO A 647 3.19 19.05 12.24
CA PRO A 647 2.06 19.11 13.17
C PRO A 647 1.65 17.75 13.74
N GLY A 648 1.05 17.81 14.91
CA GLY A 648 0.57 16.66 15.67
C GLY A 648 -0.83 16.16 15.28
N PRO A 649 -1.47 15.41 16.22
CA PRO A 649 -2.79 14.80 16.01
C PRO A 649 -3.92 15.79 15.72
N GLU A 650 -3.82 16.99 16.21
CA GLU A 650 -4.80 18.07 16.01
C GLU A 650 -4.91 18.54 14.55
N SER A 651 -3.94 18.20 13.70
CA SER A 651 -3.90 18.59 12.29
C SER A 651 -3.70 17.38 11.37
N THR A 652 -2.47 17.18 10.86
CA THR A 652 -2.17 16.15 9.84
C THR A 652 -1.63 14.85 10.41
N HIS A 653 -1.27 14.76 11.67
CA HIS A 653 -0.47 13.69 12.28
C HIS A 653 0.84 13.47 11.50
N ALA A 654 1.57 14.55 11.22
CA ALA A 654 2.72 14.52 10.30
C ALA A 654 3.78 13.50 10.71
N GLY A 655 4.11 13.41 12.02
CA GLY A 655 5.05 12.41 12.52
C GLY A 655 4.69 10.99 12.08
N GLU A 656 3.45 10.55 12.35
CA GLU A 656 3.00 9.19 12.09
C GLU A 656 2.72 8.92 10.60
N ARG A 657 2.15 9.90 9.87
CA ARG A 657 1.65 9.71 8.51
C ARG A 657 2.64 10.08 7.41
N VAL A 658 3.62 10.94 7.72
CA VAL A 658 4.57 11.47 6.74
C VAL A 658 6.00 11.17 7.15
N VAL A 659 6.46 11.70 8.32
CA VAL A 659 7.88 11.70 8.69
C VAL A 659 8.39 10.28 8.91
N VAL A 660 7.74 9.51 9.79
CA VAL A 660 8.15 8.11 10.08
C VAL A 660 8.08 7.23 8.82
N PRO A 661 6.99 7.21 8.02
CA PRO A 661 6.96 6.46 6.77
C PRO A 661 8.04 6.91 5.77
N PHE A 662 8.34 8.20 5.68
CA PHE A 662 9.38 8.73 4.82
C PHE A 662 10.77 8.22 5.24
N LEU A 663 11.12 8.35 6.53
CA LEU A 663 12.40 7.87 7.07
C LEU A 663 12.56 6.36 6.84
N GLN A 664 11.54 5.58 7.13
CA GLN A 664 11.55 4.13 6.91
C GLN A 664 11.70 3.77 5.42
N ALA A 665 11.00 4.47 4.53
CA ALA A 665 11.10 4.23 3.08
C ALA A 665 12.51 4.53 2.53
N HIS A 666 13.22 5.47 3.14
CA HIS A 666 14.61 5.82 2.79
C HIS A 666 15.65 4.98 3.54
N GLY A 667 15.21 4.03 4.40
CA GLY A 667 16.10 3.17 5.16
C GLY A 667 16.75 3.82 6.37
N VAL A 668 16.27 5.00 6.78
CA VAL A 668 16.71 5.67 8.00
C VAL A 668 16.10 4.94 9.20
N THR A 669 16.93 4.23 9.94
CA THR A 669 16.55 3.46 11.13
C THR A 669 16.91 4.18 12.42
N ALA A 670 17.86 5.10 12.34
CA ALA A 670 18.30 5.95 13.44
C ALA A 670 18.51 7.38 12.93
N LEU A 671 18.31 8.35 13.80
CA LEU A 671 18.68 9.76 13.61
C LEU A 671 19.83 10.10 14.55
N ASP A 672 20.91 10.63 14.00
CA ASP A 672 22.02 11.13 14.82
C ASP A 672 21.57 12.32 15.66
N THR A 673 20.79 13.22 15.06
CA THR A 673 20.23 14.37 15.78
C THR A 673 18.80 14.66 15.32
N LEU A 674 17.91 14.87 16.30
CA LEU A 674 16.59 15.46 16.13
C LEU A 674 16.63 16.88 16.70
N ILE A 675 16.38 17.90 15.87
CA ILE A 675 16.26 19.28 16.34
C ILE A 675 14.79 19.65 16.40
N ILE A 676 14.31 20.14 17.55
CA ILE A 676 13.00 20.76 17.71
C ILE A 676 13.21 22.25 17.89
N SER A 677 12.88 23.01 16.85
CA SER A 677 13.19 24.43 16.82
C SER A 677 12.49 25.25 17.90
N HIS A 678 11.23 24.93 18.22
CA HIS A 678 10.44 25.52 19.28
C HIS A 678 9.21 24.69 19.63
N ALA A 679 8.38 25.19 20.55
CA ALA A 679 7.29 24.40 21.16
C ALA A 679 6.00 24.34 20.34
N ASP A 680 5.83 25.16 19.29
CA ASP A 680 4.59 25.21 18.55
C ASP A 680 4.31 23.86 17.86
N SER A 681 3.04 23.50 17.82
CA SER A 681 2.59 22.17 17.40
C SER A 681 2.97 21.84 15.97
N ASP A 682 3.00 22.81 15.07
CA ASP A 682 3.37 22.64 13.66
C ASP A 682 4.88 22.38 13.43
N HIS A 683 5.69 22.39 14.51
CA HIS A 683 7.10 22.04 14.52
C HIS A 683 7.37 20.81 15.41
N SER A 684 6.81 20.80 16.62
CA SER A 684 7.08 19.79 17.65
C SER A 684 6.06 18.65 17.69
N GLY A 685 4.88 18.83 17.07
CA GLY A 685 3.73 17.94 17.26
C GLY A 685 3.93 16.51 16.76
N GLY A 686 4.78 16.29 15.77
CA GLY A 686 5.13 14.96 15.27
C GLY A 686 6.23 14.24 16.08
N ALA A 687 6.92 14.93 17.00
CA ALA A 687 8.10 14.39 17.70
C ALA A 687 7.81 13.12 18.51
N PRO A 688 6.71 12.98 19.23
CA PRO A 688 6.41 11.74 19.96
C PRO A 688 6.40 10.53 19.03
N ALA A 689 5.74 10.64 17.87
CA ALA A 689 5.67 9.55 16.91
C ALA A 689 7.04 9.19 16.30
N VAL A 690 7.91 10.17 16.11
CA VAL A 690 9.28 9.95 15.64
C VAL A 690 10.10 9.22 16.70
N LEU A 691 10.06 9.67 17.97
CA LEU A 691 10.76 9.04 19.10
C LEU A 691 10.29 7.61 19.34
N ASP A 692 8.98 7.33 19.17
CA ASP A 692 8.42 5.98 19.33
C ASP A 692 8.87 5.01 18.22
N ALA A 693 9.12 5.50 17.00
CA ALA A 693 9.31 4.64 15.82
C ALA A 693 10.76 4.57 15.31
N ILE A 694 11.58 5.59 15.58
CA ILE A 694 12.95 5.76 15.09
C ILE A 694 13.87 5.95 16.28
N GLU A 695 15.03 5.30 16.29
CA GLU A 695 16.07 5.52 17.29
C GLU A 695 16.64 6.92 17.11
N VAL A 696 16.68 7.73 18.17
CA VAL A 696 17.23 9.09 18.17
C VAL A 696 18.40 9.12 19.15
N HIS A 697 19.61 9.39 18.64
CA HIS A 697 20.79 9.45 19.51
C HIS A 697 20.81 10.73 20.33
N GLN A 698 20.52 11.88 19.70
CA GLN A 698 20.51 13.17 20.40
C GLN A 698 19.28 13.99 20.00
N MET A 699 18.61 14.61 20.97
CA MET A 699 17.60 15.64 20.75
C MET A 699 18.11 16.99 21.20
N VAL A 700 18.21 17.93 20.27
CA VAL A 700 18.55 19.34 20.53
C VAL A 700 17.28 20.16 20.41
N ALA A 701 16.92 20.96 21.40
CA ALA A 701 15.64 21.67 21.32
C ALA A 701 15.63 23.01 22.04
N ALA A 702 14.84 23.97 21.53
CA ALA A 702 14.51 25.21 22.20
C ALA A 702 13.15 25.11 22.89
N LEU A 703 13.09 24.31 23.95
CA LEU A 703 11.88 23.99 24.71
C LEU A 703 12.05 24.37 26.17
N ALA A 704 10.96 24.84 26.80
CA ALA A 704 10.96 25.08 28.24
C ALA A 704 11.34 23.81 29.02
N PRO A 705 12.03 23.91 30.17
CA PRO A 705 12.46 22.73 30.94
C PRO A 705 11.31 21.81 31.38
N SER A 706 10.09 22.33 31.48
CA SER A 706 8.87 21.60 31.86
C SER A 706 8.22 20.87 30.66
N ASN A 707 8.71 21.05 29.44
CA ASN A 707 8.08 20.42 28.27
C ASN A 707 8.23 18.88 28.31
N ALA A 708 7.13 18.19 28.06
CA ALA A 708 7.05 16.73 28.14
C ALA A 708 7.98 16.01 27.15
N LEU A 709 8.36 16.65 26.04
CA LEU A 709 9.25 16.05 25.04
C LEU A 709 10.63 15.73 25.61
N TRP A 710 11.13 16.49 26.61
CA TRP A 710 12.39 16.17 27.26
C TRP A 710 12.34 14.81 28.01
N SER A 711 11.24 14.54 28.69
CA SER A 711 11.05 13.25 29.37
C SER A 711 10.82 12.11 28.38
N ASN A 712 10.06 12.39 27.33
CA ASN A 712 9.81 11.42 26.26
C ASN A 712 11.13 11.01 25.57
N ALA A 713 11.96 11.97 25.14
CA ALA A 713 13.26 11.70 24.54
C ALA A 713 14.17 10.84 25.42
N ARG A 714 14.25 11.19 26.72
CA ARG A 714 15.04 10.41 27.70
C ARG A 714 14.51 9.00 27.95
N GLN A 715 13.18 8.80 27.89
CA GLN A 715 12.57 7.46 27.97
C GLN A 715 13.01 6.59 26.77
N HIS A 716 13.20 7.21 25.61
CA HIS A 716 13.72 6.58 24.41
C HIS A 716 15.26 6.60 24.32
N ARG A 717 15.97 6.96 25.41
CA ARG A 717 17.44 6.97 25.55
C ARG A 717 18.14 7.97 24.63
N ALA A 718 17.46 8.99 24.17
CA ALA A 718 18.08 10.09 23.45
C ALA A 718 18.81 11.04 24.42
N ASP A 719 20.02 11.42 24.09
CA ASP A 719 20.72 12.51 24.80
C ASP A 719 19.98 13.82 24.52
N THR A 720 19.78 14.63 25.57
CA THR A 720 19.00 15.86 25.44
C THR A 720 19.88 17.09 25.70
N LEU A 721 19.85 18.03 24.75
CA LEU A 721 20.65 19.24 24.80
C LEU A 721 19.79 20.48 24.45
N PRO A 722 19.85 21.57 25.21
CA PRO A 722 19.21 22.81 24.82
C PRO A 722 19.91 23.41 23.57
N CYS A 723 19.10 23.96 22.67
CA CYS A 723 19.61 24.69 21.54
C CYS A 723 20.25 26.02 21.95
N ALA A 724 21.46 26.28 21.51
CA ALA A 724 22.18 27.51 21.82
C ALA A 724 23.13 27.95 20.69
N ALA A 725 23.18 29.24 20.42
CA ALA A 725 24.13 29.85 19.52
C ALA A 725 25.57 29.52 19.89
N GLY A 726 26.42 29.26 18.90
CA GLY A 726 27.83 28.86 19.10
C GLY A 726 28.05 27.35 19.14
N GLN A 727 27.01 26.51 19.27
CA GLN A 727 27.13 25.05 19.09
C GLN A 727 27.57 24.75 17.66
N ARG A 728 28.64 23.95 17.51
CA ARG A 728 29.17 23.53 16.18
C ARG A 728 29.59 22.08 16.21
N TRP A 729 29.35 21.38 15.09
CA TRP A 729 29.88 20.03 14.87
C TRP A 729 30.10 19.80 13.38
N GLN A 730 30.79 18.74 13.05
CA GLN A 730 31.08 18.37 11.65
C GLN A 730 30.81 16.90 11.42
N TRP A 731 30.17 16.61 10.30
CA TRP A 731 29.94 15.26 9.80
C TRP A 731 30.32 15.17 8.32
N ASP A 732 31.08 14.16 7.94
CA ASP A 732 31.38 13.82 6.53
C ASP A 732 31.85 15.02 5.67
N GLY A 733 32.60 15.98 6.24
CA GLY A 733 33.04 17.19 5.52
C GLY A 733 31.97 18.28 5.39
N VAL A 734 30.91 18.22 6.22
CA VAL A 734 29.85 19.23 6.34
C VAL A 734 29.87 19.81 7.74
N GLU A 735 29.89 21.14 7.88
CA GLU A 735 29.81 21.88 9.13
C GLU A 735 28.38 22.26 9.45
N PHE A 736 27.96 22.03 10.68
CA PHE A 736 26.71 22.46 11.26
C PHE A 736 27.00 23.50 12.34
N ALA A 737 26.25 24.62 12.32
CA ALA A 737 26.43 25.69 13.27
C ALA A 737 25.09 26.26 13.72
N MET A 738 24.85 26.26 15.03
CA MET A 738 23.67 26.90 15.62
C MET A 738 23.92 28.39 15.74
N LEU A 739 23.06 29.20 15.15
CA LEU A 739 23.19 30.68 15.14
C LEU A 739 22.29 31.37 16.18
N TRP A 740 21.20 30.71 16.60
CA TRP A 740 20.22 31.20 17.54
C TRP A 740 19.50 30.01 18.22
N PRO A 741 18.93 30.15 19.44
CA PRO A 741 18.93 31.31 20.36
C PRO A 741 20.22 31.46 21.15
N ASP A 742 20.36 32.57 21.87
CA ASP A 742 21.46 32.73 22.81
C ASP A 742 21.32 31.74 24.00
N ALA A 743 22.47 31.36 24.58
CA ALA A 743 22.47 30.46 25.73
C ALA A 743 21.82 31.15 26.95
N GLY A 744 20.89 30.45 27.59
CA GLY A 744 20.22 30.91 28.78
C GLY A 744 18.72 30.53 28.82
N PRO A 745 17.97 31.07 29.78
CA PRO A 745 16.54 30.79 29.88
C PRO A 745 15.77 31.39 28.71
N LEU A 746 14.91 30.59 28.12
CA LEU A 746 14.05 31.02 26.99
C LEU A 746 13.06 32.10 27.49
N GLN A 747 12.99 33.20 26.76
CA GLN A 747 12.13 34.34 27.10
C GLN A 747 11.26 34.74 25.92
N GLY A 748 10.04 35.17 26.23
CA GLY A 748 9.11 35.65 25.23
C GLY A 748 8.29 34.54 24.54
N LYS A 749 7.83 34.81 23.30
CA LYS A 749 7.04 33.86 22.50
C LYS A 749 7.93 32.75 21.90
N PRO A 750 7.38 31.57 21.62
CA PRO A 750 8.16 30.48 21.01
C PRO A 750 8.97 30.92 19.79
N ASN A 751 8.41 31.70 18.88
CA ASN A 751 9.09 32.18 17.66
C ASN A 751 10.27 33.10 17.94
N SER A 752 10.38 33.72 19.16
CA SER A 752 11.52 34.57 19.49
C SER A 752 12.79 33.80 19.85
N HIS A 753 12.70 32.51 20.10
CA HIS A 753 13.83 31.66 20.50
C HIS A 753 13.94 30.35 19.70
N CYS A 754 13.43 30.31 18.47
CA CYS A 754 13.57 29.14 17.57
C CYS A 754 15.05 28.83 17.29
N CYS A 755 15.41 27.56 17.17
CA CYS A 755 16.74 27.16 16.69
C CYS A 755 16.94 27.63 15.23
N VAL A 756 18.05 28.30 14.96
CA VAL A 756 18.46 28.64 13.59
C VAL A 756 19.75 27.87 13.27
N LEU A 757 19.68 26.99 12.30
CA LEU A 757 20.78 26.10 11.92
C LEU A 757 21.36 26.50 10.57
N ARG A 758 22.69 26.63 10.52
CA ARG A 758 23.46 26.75 9.29
C ARG A 758 24.16 25.44 8.98
N VAL A 759 24.00 24.93 7.75
CA VAL A 759 24.66 23.74 7.25
C VAL A 759 25.54 24.14 6.08
N SER A 760 26.84 23.84 6.13
CA SER A 760 27.81 24.34 5.13
C SER A 760 28.76 23.22 4.68
N THR A 761 29.03 23.11 3.39
CA THR A 761 30.12 22.25 2.91
C THR A 761 31.45 22.82 3.34
N LEU A 762 32.38 21.96 3.74
CA LEU A 762 33.75 22.38 3.95
C LEU A 762 34.50 22.42 2.61
N PRO A 763 35.40 23.37 2.39
CA PRO A 763 36.24 23.37 1.19
C PRO A 763 36.99 22.03 1.09
N ALA A 764 37.03 21.44 -0.10
CA ALA A 764 37.86 20.28 -0.35
C ALA A 764 39.28 20.61 0.10
N ALA A 765 39.92 19.67 0.83
CA ALA A 765 41.24 19.88 1.47
C ALA A 765 42.16 20.63 0.53
N ALA A 766 42.53 21.80 0.92
CA ALA A 766 43.11 22.84 0.08
C ALA A 766 44.31 22.32 -0.73
N SER A 767 44.27 22.53 -2.02
CA SER A 767 45.49 22.87 -2.73
C SER A 767 46.15 24.06 -1.99
N PRO A 768 47.42 23.99 -1.64
CA PRO A 768 48.10 25.04 -0.85
C PRO A 768 48.07 26.44 -1.46
N SER A 769 47.48 26.58 -2.66
CA SER A 769 47.42 27.79 -3.46
C SER A 769 46.10 28.59 -3.32
N LEU A 770 45.09 28.10 -2.63
CA LEU A 770 43.80 28.82 -2.49
C LEU A 770 43.91 29.85 -1.36
N SER A 771 43.69 31.12 -1.68
CA SER A 771 43.57 32.16 -0.65
C SER A 771 42.33 31.89 0.26
N ARG A 772 42.41 32.33 1.51
CA ARG A 772 41.32 32.16 2.51
C ARG A 772 39.97 32.70 2.00
N ILE A 773 40.02 33.75 1.15
CA ILE A 773 38.85 34.38 0.52
C ILE A 773 38.25 33.46 -0.55
N GLN A 774 39.07 32.74 -1.33
CA GLN A 774 38.60 31.79 -2.34
C GLN A 774 38.00 30.53 -1.69
N ALA A 775 38.58 30.10 -0.55
CA ALA A 775 38.01 28.97 0.21
C ALA A 775 36.65 29.31 0.85
N GLU A 776 36.44 30.56 1.27
CA GLU A 776 35.12 31.00 1.76
C GLU A 776 34.08 31.18 0.66
N SER A 777 34.49 31.63 -0.54
CA SER A 777 33.58 31.78 -1.69
C SER A 777 33.15 30.45 -2.31
N SER A 778 33.85 29.33 -2.04
CA SER A 778 33.52 28.00 -2.54
C SER A 778 32.59 27.21 -1.62
N ARG A 779 32.24 27.74 -0.44
CA ARG A 779 31.30 27.09 0.50
C ARG A 779 29.88 27.19 0.00
N MET A 780 29.21 26.05 -0.03
CA MET A 780 27.78 25.98 -0.28
C MET A 780 27.05 25.81 1.05
N THR A 781 26.07 26.67 1.28
CA THR A 781 25.41 26.79 2.59
C THR A 781 23.91 26.73 2.47
N ALA A 782 23.27 26.04 3.42
CA ALA A 782 21.84 26.10 3.66
C ALA A 782 21.56 26.72 5.03
N LEU A 783 20.50 27.53 5.12
CA LEU A 783 20.05 28.16 6.35
C LEU A 783 18.62 27.69 6.67
N LEU A 784 18.46 27.03 7.83
CA LEU A 784 17.18 26.60 8.38
C LEU A 784 16.80 27.56 9.50
N THR A 785 15.75 28.34 9.31
CA THR A 785 15.42 29.50 10.13
C THR A 785 14.26 29.29 11.08
N ALA A 786 13.55 28.14 10.95
CA ALA A 786 12.30 27.92 11.66
C ALA A 786 11.35 29.14 11.56
N ASP A 787 10.74 29.57 12.68
CA ASP A 787 9.73 30.61 12.70
C ASP A 787 10.24 31.96 13.22
N ILE A 788 11.53 32.27 13.01
CA ILE A 788 12.04 33.59 13.41
C ILE A 788 11.28 34.73 12.71
N GLU A 789 11.10 35.81 13.46
CA GLU A 789 10.44 37.02 12.96
C GLU A 789 11.43 38.21 12.85
N ALA A 790 10.97 39.30 12.28
CA ALA A 790 11.78 40.52 12.04
C ALA A 790 12.63 40.99 13.25
N PRO A 791 12.21 40.90 14.53
CA PRO A 791 13.08 41.24 15.66
C PRO A 791 14.33 40.36 15.75
N VAL A 792 14.19 39.04 15.56
CA VAL A 792 15.30 38.09 15.59
C VAL A 792 16.19 38.27 14.35
N GLU A 793 15.60 38.45 13.17
CA GLU A 793 16.33 38.77 11.93
C GLU A 793 17.28 39.97 12.14
N ARG A 794 16.78 41.05 12.80
CA ARG A 794 17.59 42.24 13.10
C ARG A 794 18.77 41.96 14.04
N VAL A 795 18.55 41.11 15.03
CA VAL A 795 19.62 40.68 15.95
C VAL A 795 20.71 39.92 15.22
N LEU A 796 20.30 38.95 14.38
CA LEU A 796 21.22 38.14 13.57
C LEU A 796 22.01 39.00 12.58
N LEU A 797 21.36 39.95 11.92
CA LEU A 797 22.00 40.95 11.02
C LEU A 797 23.01 41.83 11.73
N ALA A 798 22.71 42.27 12.96
CA ALA A 798 23.62 43.08 13.76
C ALA A 798 24.82 42.31 14.26
N ARG A 799 24.64 41.01 14.50
CA ARG A 799 25.66 40.11 15.06
C ARG A 799 26.74 39.74 14.01
N ASP A 800 26.32 39.17 12.90
CA ASP A 800 27.21 38.73 11.83
C ASP A 800 26.44 38.51 10.51
N ARG A 801 26.48 39.50 9.64
CA ARG A 801 25.86 39.43 8.30
C ARG A 801 26.51 38.36 7.43
N GLY A 802 27.82 38.13 7.55
CA GLY A 802 28.54 37.14 6.76
C GLY A 802 28.16 35.72 7.10
N ALA A 803 27.81 35.45 8.35
CA ALA A 803 27.36 34.14 8.81
C ALA A 803 25.96 33.74 8.25
N LEU A 804 25.19 34.72 7.75
CA LEU A 804 23.83 34.49 7.22
C LEU A 804 23.84 34.11 5.74
N ARG A 805 24.91 34.36 5.00
CA ARG A 805 24.97 34.07 3.57
C ARG A 805 24.73 32.59 3.29
N ALA A 806 23.74 32.28 2.44
CA ALA A 806 23.34 30.91 2.15
C ALA A 806 22.67 30.80 0.76
N GLN A 807 23.06 29.79 -0.01
CA GLN A 807 22.46 29.51 -1.31
C GLN A 807 21.08 28.86 -1.21
N VAL A 808 20.80 28.14 -0.12
CA VAL A 808 19.51 27.51 0.14
C VAL A 808 18.93 28.09 1.43
N LEU A 809 17.70 28.56 1.37
CA LEU A 809 16.98 29.11 2.51
C LEU A 809 15.70 28.32 2.75
N VAL A 810 15.53 27.74 3.94
CA VAL A 810 14.21 27.35 4.44
C VAL A 810 13.56 28.60 5.00
N VAL A 811 12.46 29.02 4.37
CA VAL A 811 11.87 30.34 4.55
C VAL A 811 11.33 30.53 5.97
N PRO A 812 11.71 31.63 6.68
CA PRO A 812 11.28 31.85 8.04
C PRO A 812 9.76 32.03 8.16
N HIS A 813 9.22 31.40 9.20
CA HIS A 813 7.81 31.50 9.60
C HIS A 813 6.84 31.24 8.45
N HIS A 814 7.15 30.22 7.65
CA HIS A 814 6.36 29.79 6.48
C HIS A 814 6.07 30.91 5.46
N GLY A 815 6.85 31.99 5.47
CA GLY A 815 6.56 33.17 4.68
C GLY A 815 5.48 34.09 5.26
N SER A 816 5.38 34.16 6.59
CA SER A 816 4.51 35.10 7.31
C SER A 816 4.88 36.56 6.99
N LYS A 817 3.89 37.45 7.09
CA LYS A 817 4.10 38.92 6.97
C LYS A 817 5.07 39.49 8.03
N THR A 818 5.31 38.77 9.12
CA THR A 818 6.17 39.20 10.23
C THR A 818 7.64 38.84 10.05
N SER A 819 7.99 38.12 8.99
CA SER A 819 9.33 37.62 8.68
C SER A 819 9.82 38.00 7.29
N SER A 820 10.99 37.53 6.94
CA SER A 820 11.60 37.72 5.60
C SER A 820 11.74 39.19 5.22
N THR A 821 12.35 39.97 6.13
CA THR A 821 12.61 41.42 5.87
C THR A 821 13.60 41.56 4.69
N GLU A 822 13.48 42.67 3.94
CA GLU A 822 14.38 42.90 2.80
C GLU A 822 15.85 42.89 3.20
N PRO A 823 16.30 43.57 4.29
CA PRO A 823 17.69 43.51 4.71
C PRO A 823 18.18 42.12 5.05
N PHE A 824 17.27 41.26 5.58
CA PHE A 824 17.58 39.85 5.88
C PHE A 824 17.78 39.05 4.59
N LEU A 825 16.87 39.19 3.62
CA LEU A 825 17.00 38.53 2.32
C LEU A 825 18.24 38.97 1.54
N ASP A 826 18.54 40.27 1.56
CA ASP A 826 19.71 40.85 0.87
C ASP A 826 21.03 40.34 1.50
N SER A 827 21.03 40.02 2.79
CA SER A 827 22.21 39.48 3.48
C SER A 827 22.41 37.98 3.25
N ILE A 828 21.31 37.21 3.08
CA ILE A 828 21.38 35.79 2.78
C ILE A 828 21.73 35.57 1.32
N ASP A 829 21.13 36.34 0.40
CA ASP A 829 21.30 36.24 -1.05
C ASP A 829 21.06 34.81 -1.57
N PRO A 830 19.88 34.18 -1.29
CA PRO A 830 19.66 32.78 -1.60
C PRO A 830 19.37 32.56 -3.09
N LEU A 831 19.83 31.44 -3.63
CA LEU A 831 19.49 30.97 -4.97
C LEU A 831 18.20 30.19 -4.96
N ILE A 832 17.95 29.41 -3.88
CA ILE A 832 16.76 28.56 -3.70
C ILE A 832 16.11 28.93 -2.35
N ALA A 833 14.80 29.08 -2.35
CA ALA A 833 14.01 29.28 -1.14
C ALA A 833 12.88 28.26 -1.04
N LEU A 834 12.79 27.57 0.11
CA LEU A 834 11.85 26.49 0.38
C LEU A 834 10.76 26.95 1.34
N PHE A 835 9.52 27.04 0.83
CA PHE A 835 8.33 27.37 1.62
C PHE A 835 7.66 26.07 2.08
N GLN A 836 7.65 25.80 3.37
CA GLN A 836 6.90 24.69 3.95
C GLN A 836 5.53 25.18 4.42
N VAL A 837 4.52 25.03 3.61
CA VAL A 837 3.17 25.57 3.80
C VAL A 837 2.12 24.53 3.46
N GLY A 838 0.98 24.58 4.13
CA GLY A 838 -0.15 23.71 3.84
C GLY A 838 -1.03 24.24 2.71
N TYR A 839 -1.55 23.34 1.88
CA TYR A 839 -2.49 23.71 0.81
C TYR A 839 -3.73 24.43 1.37
N ARG A 840 -3.98 25.64 0.89
CA ARG A 840 -5.11 26.48 1.35
C ARG A 840 -5.16 26.59 2.89
N ASN A 841 -4.00 26.86 3.51
CA ASN A 841 -3.92 26.97 4.96
C ASN A 841 -4.68 28.19 5.51
N ARG A 842 -5.15 28.08 6.75
CA ARG A 842 -5.96 29.12 7.42
C ARG A 842 -5.23 30.43 7.70
N PHE A 843 -3.89 30.39 7.70
CA PHE A 843 -3.04 31.55 7.97
C PHE A 843 -2.73 32.38 6.72
N HIS A 844 -3.14 31.91 5.55
CA HIS A 844 -2.83 32.49 4.25
C HIS A 844 -1.31 32.63 3.99
N HIS A 845 -0.53 31.64 4.46
CA HIS A 845 0.90 31.52 4.15
C HIS A 845 1.10 30.83 2.79
N PRO A 846 2.12 31.26 2.01
CA PRO A 846 2.94 32.42 2.22
C PRO A 846 2.14 33.73 1.99
N ASN A 847 2.46 34.76 2.80
CA ASN A 847 1.86 36.08 2.57
C ASN A 847 2.24 36.60 1.19
N ALA A 848 1.27 37.19 0.46
CA ALA A 848 1.49 37.62 -0.92
C ALA A 848 2.64 38.64 -1.04
N GLY A 849 2.73 39.60 -0.13
CA GLY A 849 3.80 40.63 -0.16
C GLY A 849 5.18 40.02 0.14
N VAL A 850 5.25 39.03 1.04
CA VAL A 850 6.51 38.32 1.31
C VAL A 850 6.89 37.47 0.10
N PHE A 851 5.95 36.73 -0.48
CA PHE A 851 6.19 35.88 -1.66
C PHE A 851 6.73 36.71 -2.86
N GLU A 852 6.19 37.90 -3.10
CA GLU A 852 6.66 38.77 -4.16
C GLU A 852 8.08 39.31 -3.90
N ARG A 853 8.54 39.47 -2.64
CA ARG A 853 9.95 39.85 -2.33
C ARG A 853 10.94 38.81 -2.86
N TYR A 854 10.60 37.52 -2.75
CA TYR A 854 11.43 36.41 -3.26
C TYR A 854 11.39 36.39 -4.79
N LYS A 855 10.23 36.53 -5.40
CA LYS A 855 10.10 36.59 -6.87
C LYS A 855 10.84 37.76 -7.49
N ALA A 856 10.74 38.95 -6.90
CA ALA A 856 11.44 40.13 -7.37
C ALA A 856 12.96 39.95 -7.40
N ARG A 857 13.50 39.10 -6.53
CA ARG A 857 14.92 38.71 -6.49
C ARG A 857 15.27 37.52 -7.41
N GLN A 858 14.32 37.03 -8.20
CA GLN A 858 14.51 35.90 -9.11
C GLN A 858 15.02 34.61 -8.40
N ILE A 859 14.67 34.43 -7.13
CA ILE A 859 15.03 33.27 -6.34
C ILE A 859 14.20 32.07 -6.83
N GLU A 860 14.83 30.93 -7.03
CA GLU A 860 14.10 29.69 -7.37
C GLU A 860 13.29 29.20 -6.17
N LEU A 861 11.99 28.97 -6.36
CA LEU A 861 11.07 28.70 -5.26
C LEU A 861 10.64 27.22 -5.27
N GLY A 862 10.73 26.58 -4.11
CA GLY A 862 10.08 25.30 -3.82
C GLY A 862 8.96 25.51 -2.80
N ARG A 863 7.75 24.97 -3.09
CA ARG A 863 6.58 25.12 -2.20
C ARG A 863 5.97 23.77 -1.91
N SER A 864 5.90 23.38 -0.64
CA SER A 864 5.36 22.07 -0.26
C SER A 864 3.90 21.87 -0.66
N ASP A 865 3.08 22.93 -0.65
CA ASP A 865 1.68 22.87 -1.05
C ASP A 865 1.45 22.76 -2.57
N ALA A 866 2.42 23.15 -3.38
CA ALA A 866 2.34 23.11 -4.84
C ALA A 866 3.21 21.98 -5.43
N ASP A 867 4.42 21.80 -4.92
CA ASP A 867 5.44 20.89 -5.45
C ASP A 867 5.49 19.54 -4.71
N GLY A 868 4.84 19.43 -3.55
CA GLY A 868 5.03 18.34 -2.61
C GLY A 868 6.38 18.48 -1.89
N ALA A 869 6.96 17.36 -1.48
CA ALA A 869 8.31 17.38 -0.91
C ALA A 869 9.32 17.91 -1.93
N VAL A 870 10.24 18.72 -1.45
CA VAL A 870 11.29 19.34 -2.26
C VAL A 870 12.64 18.88 -1.74
N ARG A 871 13.47 18.36 -2.64
CA ARG A 871 14.82 17.86 -2.34
C ARG A 871 15.84 18.75 -3.00
N VAL A 872 16.84 19.18 -2.24
CA VAL A 872 17.99 19.93 -2.73
C VAL A 872 19.28 19.14 -2.42
N GLU A 873 20.05 18.80 -3.43
CA GLU A 873 21.39 18.25 -3.23
C GLU A 873 22.41 19.37 -3.38
N VAL A 874 23.31 19.46 -2.43
CA VAL A 874 24.32 20.50 -2.32
C VAL A 874 25.69 19.84 -2.33
N SER A 875 26.49 20.14 -3.35
CA SER A 875 27.85 19.60 -3.51
C SER A 875 28.87 20.73 -3.47
N PRO A 876 30.08 20.49 -2.94
CA PRO A 876 31.14 21.48 -2.93
C PRO A 876 31.59 21.81 -4.36
N GLN A 877 32.04 23.05 -4.56
CA GLN A 877 32.62 23.48 -5.82
C GLN A 877 33.98 22.79 -6.03
N THR A 878 34.09 21.91 -7.02
CA THR A 878 35.37 21.30 -7.45
C THR A 878 35.76 21.81 -8.82
N GLU A 879 37.06 21.89 -9.11
CA GLU A 879 37.58 22.31 -10.44
C GLU A 879 37.00 21.44 -11.56
N ALA A 880 36.76 20.15 -11.29
CA ALA A 880 36.19 19.21 -12.28
C ALA A 880 34.74 19.55 -12.64
N ASN A 881 33.97 20.21 -11.75
CA ASN A 881 32.58 20.61 -12.00
C ASN A 881 32.47 22.04 -12.63
N ALA A 882 33.55 22.83 -12.57
CA ALA A 882 33.54 24.18 -13.08
C ALA A 882 33.57 24.25 -14.62
N ASP A 883 34.15 23.25 -15.27
CA ASP A 883 34.39 23.27 -16.74
C ASP A 883 33.24 22.71 -17.58
N VAL A 884 32.30 21.94 -17.01
CA VAL A 884 31.31 21.17 -17.79
C VAL A 884 29.86 21.72 -17.74
N ALA A 885 29.49 22.38 -16.67
CA ALA A 885 28.13 22.95 -16.58
C ALA A 885 28.10 24.03 -15.50
N GLY A 886 28.02 25.27 -15.82
CA GLY A 886 27.87 26.39 -14.91
C GLY A 886 27.25 26.12 -13.54
N LYS A 887 26.88 27.12 -12.80
CA LYS A 887 26.33 27.05 -11.41
C LYS A 887 25.29 25.93 -11.14
N SER A 888 24.74 25.30 -12.19
CA SER A 888 23.71 24.26 -12.15
C SER A 888 24.18 22.90 -11.66
N ALA A 889 25.47 22.58 -11.72
CA ALA A 889 25.97 21.25 -11.32
C ALA A 889 26.23 21.13 -9.80
N MET A 890 26.16 22.21 -9.05
CA MET A 890 26.42 22.25 -7.60
C MET A 890 25.15 22.20 -6.75
N LEU A 891 24.03 22.62 -7.33
CA LEU A 891 22.71 22.61 -6.71
C LEU A 891 21.73 21.90 -7.64
N THR A 892 21.17 20.81 -7.18
CA THR A 892 20.05 20.16 -7.87
C THR A 892 18.79 20.31 -7.06
N LEU A 893 17.71 20.67 -7.72
CA LEU A 893 16.39 20.82 -7.11
C LEU A 893 15.43 19.79 -7.73
N GLU A 894 14.91 18.90 -6.90
CA GLU A 894 13.90 17.91 -7.29
C GLU A 894 12.60 18.21 -6.57
N ARG A 895 11.51 18.36 -7.33
CA ARG A 895 10.15 18.52 -6.82
C ARG A 895 9.38 17.23 -7.01
N TYR A 896 8.71 16.75 -5.96
CA TYR A 896 7.99 15.48 -6.01
C TYR A 896 6.90 15.48 -7.09
N ARG A 897 6.07 16.54 -7.17
CA ARG A 897 4.96 16.58 -8.12
C ARG A 897 5.41 16.73 -9.57
N ASP A 898 6.65 17.11 -9.84
CA ASP A 898 7.23 17.12 -11.20
C ASP A 898 7.75 15.73 -11.56
N THR A 899 8.55 15.08 -10.68
CA THR A 899 9.22 13.81 -10.97
C THR A 899 8.32 12.58 -10.79
N ARG A 900 7.33 12.66 -9.89
CA ARG A 900 6.40 11.58 -9.54
C ARG A 900 4.94 11.88 -9.87
N ARG A 901 4.72 12.77 -10.82
CA ARG A 901 3.39 13.21 -11.22
C ARG A 901 2.48 12.06 -11.59
N ARG A 902 1.21 12.18 -11.19
CA ARG A 902 0.11 11.31 -11.58
C ARG A 902 -1.06 12.15 -12.09
N TYR A 903 -1.87 11.57 -12.97
CA TYR A 903 -2.99 12.27 -13.63
C TYR A 903 -4.06 12.79 -12.65
N TRP A 904 -4.08 12.35 -11.41
CA TRP A 904 -5.00 12.82 -10.38
C TRP A 904 -4.45 13.96 -9.52
N MET A 905 -3.19 14.26 -9.64
CA MET A 905 -2.56 15.37 -8.90
C MET A 905 -2.87 16.69 -9.61
N ASP A 906 -3.42 17.64 -8.86
CA ASP A 906 -3.59 19.01 -9.39
C ASP A 906 -2.22 19.66 -9.65
N ARG A 907 -2.21 20.61 -10.62
CA ARG A 907 -1.06 21.47 -10.89
C ARG A 907 -0.99 22.63 -9.93
#